data_664811c04ce810b7dd8db5e0072c6edf
#
_entry.id   664811c04ce810b7dd8db5e0072c6edf
#
_cell.length_a   1.000
_cell.length_b   1.000
_cell.length_c   1.000
_cell.angle_alpha   90.00
_cell.angle_beta   90.00
_cell.angle_gamma   90.00
#
_symmetry.space_group_name_H-M   'P 1'
#
loop_
_entity.id
_entity.type
_entity.pdbx_description
1 polymer ?
#
loop_
_entity_poly.entity_id
_entity_poly.type
_entity_poly.pdbx_seq_one_letter_code
_entity_poly.pdbx_strand_id
1 'polypeptide(L)'
;MKYGFVKVASAIPAVKVADSKFNSQQIDALIAIADGKGVQIIVFPELCITGYTCADLFGQTLLLEEAEIALMQIMNNTRQMDIISIVGMPLVVNSTLMNCAVVLQKGKILGIVPKTYLPNHKENADTRWFSSASDHTETNIRLCGQNVPFGTQLLFDTAETCFGIEIGEDAWAPIPPSSNLALKGAEIIFNTSAMSESIGKHNYLQSLLSQQSARCIGGYVFSSCGFGESTTDVVFGGNGLIYENGTLLAASERFSLKEQLIISEIDVERIRNERRINTTFSANMAKYKDQPAIHINTELINQRDLILTRPIDAHPFVPKGETLNQRCEEIFEIQVMGLAKRLIHTNSKTVVVGISGGLDSTLALLVCVKTFDKLGLSRKDIVGITMPGFGTTDRTYNNALHLMSSLGITVHEISIKEACIQHFKDIDHDMTKHDVTYENSQARERTQILMDYANKVNALVIGTGDLSELALGWATYNGDHMSMYGVNGSIPKTLVKYLVNWVALNGVDYESRNTLLDIVDTPISPELIPADEQGNIKQKTEDLVGPYELHDFFIYHFLRSGFRPSKIYFLACTAFRGEYNEETIKKWLTTFCRRFFQQQFKRSCLPDGPKVGSVGLSPRGDWRMPSDACATLWLKECEEL
;
A
#
# COMPACT_ATOMS: atom_id res chain seq x y z
N MET A 1 -6.66 -17.11 11.93
CA MET A 1 -5.67 -16.38 11.09
C MET A 1 -4.90 -15.39 11.94
N LYS A 2 -3.58 -15.45 11.92
CA LYS A 2 -2.77 -14.45 12.62
C LYS A 2 -2.56 -13.28 11.65
N TYR A 3 -3.13 -12.12 11.97
CA TYR A 3 -3.02 -10.86 11.22
C TYR A 3 -3.55 -10.82 9.78
N GLY A 4 -4.42 -11.75 9.38
CA GLY A 4 -5.10 -11.68 8.08
C GLY A 4 -4.26 -12.01 6.84
N PHE A 5 -3.13 -12.68 6.98
CA PHE A 5 -2.27 -13.06 5.86
C PHE A 5 -2.49 -14.50 5.42
N VAL A 6 -2.60 -14.71 4.11
CA VAL A 6 -2.63 -16.03 3.45
C VAL A 6 -1.35 -16.19 2.63
N LYS A 7 -0.54 -17.19 2.97
CA LYS A 7 0.71 -17.48 2.26
C LYS A 7 0.43 -18.32 1.03
N VAL A 8 0.73 -17.78 -0.14
CA VAL A 8 0.48 -18.40 -1.44
C VAL A 8 1.78 -18.61 -2.21
N ALA A 9 1.74 -19.54 -3.17
CA ALA A 9 2.87 -19.76 -4.06
C ALA A 9 2.43 -19.93 -5.52
N SER A 10 3.24 -19.39 -6.44
CA SER A 10 3.26 -19.73 -7.86
C SER A 10 4.48 -20.61 -8.13
N ALA A 11 4.25 -21.79 -8.66
CA ALA A 11 5.29 -22.77 -8.94
C ALA A 11 5.50 -22.94 -10.44
N ILE A 12 6.75 -23.02 -10.87
CA ILE A 12 7.16 -23.31 -12.24
C ILE A 12 8.02 -24.55 -12.20
N PRO A 13 7.44 -25.76 -12.41
CA PRO A 13 8.16 -27.01 -12.37
C PRO A 13 9.06 -27.19 -13.60
N ALA A 14 10.07 -28.02 -13.49
CA ALA A 14 10.70 -28.61 -14.66
C ALA A 14 9.70 -29.56 -15.33
N VAL A 15 9.57 -29.46 -16.64
CA VAL A 15 8.60 -30.23 -17.43
C VAL A 15 9.30 -31.00 -18.53
N LYS A 16 8.80 -32.21 -18.84
CA LYS A 16 9.07 -32.95 -20.07
C LYS A 16 7.74 -33.22 -20.76
N VAL A 17 7.65 -32.79 -22.00
CA VAL A 17 6.42 -32.94 -22.80
C VAL A 17 6.05 -34.42 -22.93
N ALA A 18 4.80 -34.77 -22.59
CA ALA A 18 4.24 -36.11 -22.57
C ALA A 18 4.87 -37.10 -21.58
N ASP A 19 5.69 -36.65 -20.62
CA ASP A 19 6.22 -37.50 -19.55
C ASP A 19 5.52 -37.19 -18.21
N SER A 20 4.25 -37.62 -18.07
CA SER A 20 3.42 -37.35 -16.90
C SER A 20 4.04 -37.87 -15.60
N LYS A 21 4.81 -38.97 -15.66
CA LYS A 21 5.52 -39.53 -14.49
C LYS A 21 6.63 -38.59 -14.01
N PHE A 22 7.47 -38.08 -14.92
CA PHE A 22 8.52 -37.13 -14.56
C PHE A 22 7.87 -35.83 -14.00
N ASN A 23 6.85 -35.32 -14.69
CA ASN A 23 6.21 -34.06 -14.33
C ASN A 23 5.55 -34.14 -12.93
N SER A 24 4.86 -35.25 -12.62
CA SER A 24 4.27 -35.45 -11.29
C SER A 24 5.32 -35.46 -10.16
N GLN A 25 6.49 -36.05 -10.40
CA GLN A 25 7.59 -36.03 -9.41
C GLN A 25 8.12 -34.60 -9.15
N GLN A 26 8.20 -33.76 -10.20
CA GLN A 26 8.63 -32.36 -10.04
C GLN A 26 7.56 -31.53 -9.30
N ILE A 27 6.28 -31.78 -9.60
CA ILE A 27 5.15 -31.16 -8.89
C ILE A 27 5.18 -31.55 -7.40
N ASP A 28 5.32 -32.84 -7.08
CA ASP A 28 5.41 -33.35 -5.71
C ASP A 28 6.56 -32.70 -4.92
N ALA A 29 7.74 -32.59 -5.54
CA ALA A 29 8.90 -31.97 -4.91
C ALA A 29 8.63 -30.49 -4.54
N LEU A 30 8.02 -29.71 -5.45
CA LEU A 30 7.69 -28.32 -5.19
C LEU A 30 6.56 -28.16 -4.15
N ILE A 31 5.57 -29.06 -4.14
CA ILE A 31 4.53 -29.06 -3.09
C ILE A 31 5.17 -29.32 -1.72
N ALA A 32 6.06 -30.31 -1.61
CA ALA A 32 6.74 -30.62 -0.35
C ALA A 32 7.60 -29.43 0.16
N ILE A 33 8.33 -28.76 -0.74
CA ILE A 33 9.11 -27.57 -0.40
C ILE A 33 8.18 -26.43 0.06
N ALA A 34 7.07 -26.22 -0.64
CA ALA A 34 6.10 -25.18 -0.32
C ALA A 34 5.41 -25.43 1.03
N ASP A 35 4.97 -26.66 1.29
CA ASP A 35 4.40 -27.07 2.58
C ASP A 35 5.41 -26.86 3.72
N GLY A 36 6.67 -27.26 3.52
CA GLY A 36 7.76 -27.02 4.48
C GLY A 36 7.99 -25.54 4.81
N LYS A 37 7.68 -24.63 3.87
CA LYS A 37 7.76 -23.17 4.04
C LYS A 37 6.45 -22.54 4.57
N GLY A 38 5.45 -23.35 4.88
CA GLY A 38 4.15 -22.91 5.41
C GLY A 38 3.24 -22.26 4.38
N VAL A 39 3.42 -22.57 3.09
CA VAL A 39 2.50 -22.15 2.03
C VAL A 39 1.16 -22.85 2.24
N GLN A 40 0.06 -22.09 2.10
CA GLN A 40 -1.29 -22.60 2.29
C GLN A 40 -1.92 -23.04 0.96
N ILE A 41 -1.65 -22.29 -0.12
CA ILE A 41 -2.19 -22.58 -1.45
C ILE A 41 -1.07 -22.42 -2.48
N ILE A 42 -0.87 -23.42 -3.33
CA ILE A 42 0.10 -23.42 -4.42
C ILE A 42 -0.59 -23.64 -5.76
N VAL A 43 -0.20 -22.89 -6.78
CA VAL A 43 -0.69 -23.05 -8.15
C VAL A 43 0.44 -23.41 -9.10
N PHE A 44 0.17 -24.35 -9.98
CA PHE A 44 1.05 -24.80 -11.06
C PHE A 44 0.55 -24.32 -12.44
N PRO A 45 1.39 -24.39 -13.49
CA PRO A 45 0.99 -24.03 -14.84
C PRO A 45 -0.13 -24.89 -15.42
N GLU A 46 -0.74 -24.38 -16.46
CA GLU A 46 -1.74 -25.03 -17.30
C GLU A 46 -1.17 -26.33 -17.87
N LEU A 47 -1.96 -27.44 -17.80
CA LEU A 47 -1.59 -28.76 -18.30
C LEU A 47 -0.23 -29.29 -17.81
N CYS A 48 0.25 -28.84 -16.65
CA CYS A 48 1.59 -29.15 -16.12
C CYS A 48 1.84 -30.64 -15.89
N ILE A 49 0.80 -31.48 -15.76
CA ILE A 49 0.93 -32.94 -15.61
C ILE A 49 1.42 -33.59 -16.92
N THR A 50 0.94 -33.15 -18.07
CA THR A 50 1.34 -33.68 -19.38
C THR A 50 2.41 -32.85 -20.07
N GLY A 51 2.53 -31.56 -19.71
CA GLY A 51 3.06 -30.51 -20.53
C GLY A 51 1.96 -29.91 -21.41
N TYR A 52 2.02 -28.60 -21.65
CA TYR A 52 1.05 -27.87 -22.47
C TYR A 52 1.20 -28.17 -23.97
N THR A 53 2.44 -28.38 -24.42
CA THR A 53 2.79 -28.48 -25.85
C THR A 53 2.71 -29.92 -26.41
N CYS A 54 1.84 -30.77 -25.86
CA CYS A 54 1.62 -32.13 -26.36
C CYS A 54 0.93 -32.22 -27.73
N ALA A 55 0.28 -31.16 -28.21
CA ALA A 55 -0.37 -31.07 -29.51
C ALA A 55 -1.31 -32.29 -29.78
N ASP A 56 -1.23 -32.93 -30.93
CA ASP A 56 -2.10 -34.05 -31.29
C ASP A 56 -1.92 -35.30 -30.42
N LEU A 57 -0.88 -35.35 -29.54
CA LEU A 57 -0.76 -36.39 -28.52
C LEU A 57 -1.89 -36.35 -27.49
N PHE A 58 -2.57 -35.24 -27.30
CA PHE A 58 -3.80 -35.18 -26.49
C PHE A 58 -4.92 -36.10 -26.98
N GLY A 59 -4.89 -36.54 -28.24
CA GLY A 59 -5.77 -37.57 -28.79
C GLY A 59 -5.36 -39.01 -28.43
N GLN A 60 -4.26 -39.23 -27.74
CA GLN A 60 -3.76 -40.57 -27.39
C GLN A 60 -4.27 -41.02 -26.03
N THR A 61 -5.03 -42.11 -25.99
CA THR A 61 -5.58 -42.69 -24.74
C THR A 61 -4.51 -42.92 -23.69
N LEU A 62 -3.32 -43.42 -24.08
CA LEU A 62 -2.20 -43.67 -23.14
C LEU A 62 -1.80 -42.40 -22.39
N LEU A 63 -1.71 -41.24 -23.07
CA LEU A 63 -1.33 -39.99 -22.41
C LEU A 63 -2.36 -39.56 -21.36
N LEU A 64 -3.65 -39.74 -21.66
CA LEU A 64 -4.75 -39.36 -20.78
C LEU A 64 -4.84 -40.29 -19.54
N GLU A 65 -4.64 -41.61 -19.74
CA GLU A 65 -4.58 -42.59 -18.65
C GLU A 65 -3.35 -42.33 -17.73
N GLU A 66 -2.19 -42.07 -18.31
CA GLU A 66 -0.98 -41.75 -17.53
C GLU A 66 -1.11 -40.40 -16.79
N ALA A 67 -1.85 -39.44 -17.32
CA ALA A 67 -2.17 -38.19 -16.61
C ALA A 67 -3.03 -38.42 -15.36
N GLU A 68 -4.03 -39.33 -15.44
CA GLU A 68 -4.84 -39.70 -14.27
C GLU A 68 -4.01 -40.49 -13.22
N ILE A 69 -3.14 -41.40 -13.67
CA ILE A 69 -2.22 -42.13 -12.80
C ILE A 69 -1.27 -41.16 -12.08
N ALA A 70 -0.73 -40.18 -12.81
CA ALA A 70 0.14 -39.14 -12.25
C ALA A 70 -0.61 -38.27 -11.20
N LEU A 71 -1.87 -37.91 -11.46
CA LEU A 71 -2.71 -37.20 -10.47
C LEU A 71 -2.90 -38.04 -9.19
N MET A 72 -3.21 -39.35 -9.34
CA MET A 72 -3.33 -40.26 -8.19
C MET A 72 -2.04 -40.34 -7.39
N GLN A 73 -0.88 -40.32 -8.06
CA GLN A 73 0.42 -40.30 -7.41
C GLN A 73 0.61 -39.03 -6.58
N ILE A 74 0.33 -37.85 -7.14
CA ILE A 74 0.39 -36.55 -6.43
C ILE A 74 -0.52 -36.60 -5.19
N MET A 75 -1.77 -37.05 -5.35
CA MET A 75 -2.72 -37.17 -4.25
C MET A 75 -2.20 -38.06 -3.10
N ASN A 76 -1.60 -39.19 -3.44
CA ASN A 76 -1.06 -40.14 -2.44
C ASN A 76 0.15 -39.53 -1.71
N ASN A 77 1.07 -38.89 -2.43
CA ASN A 77 2.30 -38.33 -1.89
C ASN A 77 2.03 -37.10 -1.00
N THR A 78 0.99 -36.33 -1.31
CA THR A 78 0.61 -35.12 -0.56
C THR A 78 -0.47 -35.39 0.51
N ARG A 79 -0.88 -36.64 0.74
CA ARG A 79 -2.01 -37.00 1.61
C ARG A 79 -1.87 -36.50 3.06
N GLN A 80 -0.65 -36.38 3.57
CA GLN A 80 -0.36 -35.92 4.93
C GLN A 80 -0.04 -34.42 5.01
N MET A 81 -0.05 -33.70 3.88
CA MET A 81 0.25 -32.28 3.81
C MET A 81 -1.04 -31.46 3.91
N ASP A 82 -0.97 -30.32 4.60
CA ASP A 82 -2.11 -29.43 4.77
C ASP A 82 -2.34 -28.50 3.56
N ILE A 83 -1.32 -28.32 2.73
CA ILE A 83 -1.32 -27.41 1.58
C ILE A 83 -2.39 -27.78 0.55
N ILE A 84 -3.07 -26.77 0.03
CA ILE A 84 -3.98 -26.89 -1.12
C ILE A 84 -3.15 -26.73 -2.39
N SER A 85 -3.25 -27.68 -3.33
CA SER A 85 -2.50 -27.66 -4.59
C SER A 85 -3.45 -27.57 -5.79
N ILE A 86 -3.15 -26.66 -6.73
CA ILE A 86 -3.90 -26.46 -7.96
C ILE A 86 -3.01 -26.88 -9.12
N VAL A 87 -3.37 -27.96 -9.80
CA VAL A 87 -2.59 -28.58 -10.91
C VAL A 87 -3.39 -28.60 -12.19
N GLY A 88 -2.74 -28.38 -13.33
CA GLY A 88 -3.37 -28.41 -14.66
C GLY A 88 -3.25 -29.79 -15.31
N MET A 89 -4.34 -30.32 -15.88
CA MET A 89 -4.35 -31.57 -16.63
C MET A 89 -5.43 -31.62 -17.73
N PRO A 90 -5.24 -32.42 -18.80
CA PRO A 90 -6.32 -32.77 -19.72
C PRO A 90 -7.26 -33.79 -19.06
N LEU A 91 -8.57 -33.66 -19.30
CA LEU A 91 -9.57 -34.55 -18.72
C LEU A 91 -10.68 -34.87 -19.72
N VAL A 92 -11.04 -36.14 -19.83
CA VAL A 92 -12.20 -36.56 -20.66
C VAL A 92 -13.48 -36.46 -19.85
N VAL A 93 -14.43 -35.65 -20.30
CA VAL A 93 -15.75 -35.50 -19.70
C VAL A 93 -16.79 -35.76 -20.78
N ASN A 94 -17.67 -36.74 -20.56
CA ASN A 94 -18.74 -37.13 -21.54
C ASN A 94 -18.24 -37.25 -23.00
N SER A 95 -17.12 -37.93 -23.21
CA SER A 95 -16.49 -38.14 -24.50
C SER A 95 -15.88 -36.90 -25.16
N THR A 96 -15.77 -35.79 -24.45
CA THR A 96 -15.07 -34.60 -24.91
C THR A 96 -13.83 -34.35 -24.06
N LEU A 97 -12.77 -33.84 -24.65
CA LEU A 97 -11.53 -33.52 -23.95
C LEU A 97 -11.56 -32.08 -23.47
N MET A 98 -11.21 -31.83 -22.21
CA MET A 98 -11.22 -30.52 -21.56
C MET A 98 -9.87 -30.23 -20.92
N ASN A 99 -9.48 -28.97 -20.94
CA ASN A 99 -8.35 -28.43 -20.21
C ASN A 99 -8.83 -27.99 -18.83
N CYS A 100 -8.30 -28.60 -17.77
CA CYS A 100 -8.84 -28.45 -16.42
C CYS A 100 -7.76 -28.10 -15.40
N ALA A 101 -8.16 -27.29 -14.40
CA ALA A 101 -7.43 -27.13 -13.15
C ALA A 101 -8.09 -28.00 -12.07
N VAL A 102 -7.30 -28.84 -11.41
CA VAL A 102 -7.75 -29.75 -10.34
C VAL A 102 -7.21 -29.26 -9.00
N VAL A 103 -8.11 -29.13 -8.03
CA VAL A 103 -7.79 -28.68 -6.68
C VAL A 103 -7.69 -29.86 -5.74
N LEU A 104 -6.52 -30.02 -5.12
CA LEU A 104 -6.17 -31.15 -4.25
C LEU A 104 -5.91 -30.70 -2.82
N GLN A 105 -6.35 -31.49 -1.85
CA GLN A 105 -5.94 -31.36 -0.45
C GLN A 105 -6.06 -32.72 0.27
N LYS A 106 -5.01 -33.11 0.99
CA LYS A 106 -5.00 -34.33 1.84
C LYS A 106 -5.51 -35.60 1.13
N GLY A 107 -5.08 -35.81 -0.11
CA GLY A 107 -5.48 -36.96 -0.91
C GLY A 107 -6.91 -36.92 -1.45
N LYS A 108 -7.59 -35.78 -1.37
CA LYS A 108 -8.91 -35.56 -1.94
C LYS A 108 -8.86 -34.58 -3.09
N ILE A 109 -9.73 -34.77 -4.08
CA ILE A 109 -10.03 -33.80 -5.11
C ILE A 109 -11.17 -32.94 -4.58
N LEU A 110 -10.92 -31.66 -4.35
CA LEU A 110 -11.93 -30.74 -3.83
C LEU A 110 -12.87 -30.25 -4.94
N GLY A 111 -12.35 -30.00 -6.15
CA GLY A 111 -13.11 -29.52 -7.27
C GLY A 111 -12.27 -29.46 -8.54
N ILE A 112 -12.94 -29.34 -9.68
CA ILE A 112 -12.32 -29.28 -10.99
C ILE A 112 -12.91 -28.10 -11.76
N VAL A 113 -12.03 -27.20 -12.22
CA VAL A 113 -12.41 -26.01 -12.99
C VAL A 113 -11.96 -26.19 -14.42
N PRO A 114 -12.89 -26.28 -15.39
CA PRO A 114 -12.56 -26.33 -16.82
C PRO A 114 -12.30 -24.94 -17.39
N LYS A 115 -11.45 -24.85 -18.44
CA LYS A 115 -11.16 -23.61 -19.17
C LYS A 115 -12.38 -23.12 -19.94
N THR A 116 -12.67 -21.82 -19.83
CA THR A 116 -13.83 -21.19 -20.47
C THR A 116 -13.52 -20.75 -21.90
N TYR A 117 -12.45 -19.97 -22.07
CA TYR A 117 -12.08 -19.39 -23.36
C TYR A 117 -10.88 -20.13 -23.98
N LEU A 118 -11.10 -20.75 -25.12
CA LEU A 118 -10.09 -21.51 -25.86
C LEU A 118 -9.53 -20.65 -27.00
N PRO A 119 -8.27 -20.20 -26.91
CA PRO A 119 -7.69 -19.41 -28.00
C PRO A 119 -7.52 -20.22 -29.25
N ASN A 120 -7.90 -19.63 -30.41
CA ASN A 120 -7.77 -20.22 -31.73
C ASN A 120 -7.34 -19.16 -32.75
N HIS A 121 -6.22 -18.49 -32.43
CA HIS A 121 -5.66 -17.45 -33.28
C HIS A 121 -4.14 -17.47 -33.19
N LYS A 122 -3.47 -17.09 -34.28
CA LYS A 122 -2.00 -17.10 -34.43
C LYS A 122 -1.44 -18.50 -34.10
N GLU A 123 -0.51 -18.54 -33.12
CA GLU A 123 0.12 -19.79 -32.65
C GLU A 123 -0.79 -20.67 -31.79
N ASN A 124 -1.92 -20.16 -31.32
CA ASN A 124 -2.82 -20.89 -30.42
C ASN A 124 -3.84 -21.72 -31.23
N ALA A 125 -4.05 -22.95 -30.83
CA ALA A 125 -4.96 -23.89 -31.47
C ALA A 125 -5.73 -24.77 -30.45
N ASP A 126 -6.05 -24.22 -29.26
CA ASP A 126 -6.68 -24.99 -28.18
C ASP A 126 -7.99 -25.66 -28.62
N THR A 127 -8.80 -25.02 -29.46
CA THR A 127 -10.05 -25.58 -29.99
C THR A 127 -9.86 -26.81 -30.88
N ARG A 128 -8.62 -27.11 -31.31
CA ARG A 128 -8.32 -28.33 -32.04
C ARG A 128 -8.43 -29.57 -31.16
N TRP A 129 -8.13 -29.42 -29.90
CA TRP A 129 -8.04 -30.54 -28.93
C TRP A 129 -9.11 -30.48 -27.87
N PHE A 130 -9.45 -29.31 -27.39
CA PHE A 130 -10.28 -29.11 -26.19
C PHE A 130 -11.64 -28.50 -26.50
N SER A 131 -12.63 -28.84 -25.67
CA SER A 131 -13.96 -28.23 -25.65
C SER A 131 -14.04 -27.17 -24.57
N SER A 132 -14.83 -26.11 -24.80
CA SER A 132 -15.07 -25.04 -23.84
C SER A 132 -15.92 -25.52 -22.67
N ALA A 133 -15.67 -24.96 -21.47
CA ALA A 133 -16.55 -25.14 -20.33
C ALA A 133 -18.01 -24.69 -20.61
N SER A 134 -18.19 -23.74 -21.52
CA SER A 134 -19.52 -23.25 -21.93
C SER A 134 -20.38 -24.28 -22.66
N ASP A 135 -19.76 -25.34 -23.19
CA ASP A 135 -20.44 -26.40 -23.95
C ASP A 135 -20.96 -27.53 -23.02
N HIS A 136 -20.73 -27.41 -21.69
CA HIS A 136 -21.02 -28.44 -20.72
C HIS A 136 -21.96 -27.94 -19.63
N THR A 137 -22.79 -28.88 -19.14
CA THR A 137 -23.80 -28.63 -18.09
C THR A 137 -23.56 -29.47 -16.82
N GLU A 138 -22.55 -30.31 -16.84
CA GLU A 138 -22.19 -31.14 -15.71
C GLU A 138 -21.77 -30.28 -14.52
N THR A 139 -22.26 -30.67 -13.33
CA THR A 139 -21.87 -30.03 -12.05
C THR A 139 -21.03 -30.93 -11.17
N ASN A 140 -20.94 -32.22 -11.51
CA ASN A 140 -20.12 -33.24 -10.85
C ASN A 140 -19.64 -34.26 -11.87
N ILE A 141 -18.42 -34.73 -11.69
CA ILE A 141 -17.83 -35.79 -12.52
C ILE A 141 -17.10 -36.81 -11.63
N ARG A 142 -16.83 -37.99 -12.18
CA ARG A 142 -16.05 -39.03 -11.49
C ARG A 142 -14.60 -38.97 -11.98
N LEU A 143 -13.66 -38.79 -11.02
CA LEU A 143 -12.22 -38.78 -11.29
C LEU A 143 -11.48 -39.49 -10.16
N CYS A 144 -10.52 -40.38 -10.47
CA CYS A 144 -9.74 -41.14 -9.49
C CYS A 144 -10.63 -41.83 -8.42
N GLY A 145 -11.79 -42.35 -8.83
CA GLY A 145 -12.75 -43.01 -7.93
C GLY A 145 -13.59 -42.08 -7.06
N GLN A 146 -13.41 -40.79 -7.10
CA GLN A 146 -14.16 -39.79 -6.35
C GLN A 146 -15.24 -39.13 -7.21
N ASN A 147 -16.39 -38.74 -6.59
CA ASN A 147 -17.38 -37.88 -7.23
C ASN A 147 -17.05 -36.43 -6.83
N VAL A 148 -16.74 -35.58 -7.80
CA VAL A 148 -16.09 -34.29 -7.60
C VAL A 148 -16.90 -33.16 -8.22
N PRO A 149 -17.11 -32.02 -7.52
CA PRO A 149 -17.69 -30.81 -8.09
C PRO A 149 -16.92 -30.35 -9.34
N PHE A 150 -17.66 -29.99 -10.39
CA PHE A 150 -17.11 -29.59 -11.69
C PHE A 150 -17.80 -28.30 -12.19
N GLY A 151 -17.03 -27.32 -12.65
CA GLY A 151 -17.57 -26.10 -13.24
C GLY A 151 -16.69 -24.86 -13.03
N THR A 152 -17.06 -23.79 -13.73
CA THR A 152 -16.32 -22.51 -13.72
C THR A 152 -16.70 -21.58 -12.55
N GLN A 153 -17.76 -21.93 -11.81
CA GLN A 153 -18.31 -21.10 -10.73
C GLN A 153 -18.05 -21.73 -9.35
N LEU A 154 -16.93 -22.45 -9.23
CA LEU A 154 -16.50 -23.02 -7.95
C LEU A 154 -15.75 -21.97 -7.13
N LEU A 155 -16.16 -21.83 -5.88
CA LEU A 155 -15.49 -21.03 -4.85
C LEU A 155 -15.00 -21.97 -3.74
N PHE A 156 -13.74 -21.85 -3.40
CA PHE A 156 -13.10 -22.69 -2.38
C PHE A 156 -12.94 -21.89 -1.10
N ASP A 157 -13.69 -22.30 -0.07
CA ASP A 157 -13.69 -21.62 1.23
C ASP A 157 -12.71 -22.31 2.17
N THR A 158 -11.66 -21.59 2.53
CA THR A 158 -10.79 -21.95 3.65
C THR A 158 -11.28 -21.28 4.93
N ALA A 159 -10.74 -21.65 6.09
CA ALA A 159 -11.02 -20.93 7.33
C ALA A 159 -10.60 -19.43 7.25
N GLU A 160 -9.73 -19.10 6.30
CA GLU A 160 -9.01 -17.84 6.22
C GLU A 160 -9.49 -16.94 5.07
N THR A 161 -9.79 -17.55 3.92
CA THR A 161 -10.10 -16.83 2.68
C THR A 161 -10.98 -17.66 1.77
N CYS A 162 -11.65 -16.99 0.83
CA CYS A 162 -12.32 -17.62 -0.31
C CYS A 162 -11.50 -17.36 -1.58
N PHE A 163 -11.26 -18.40 -2.37
CA PHE A 163 -10.53 -18.26 -3.63
C PHE A 163 -11.27 -18.88 -4.81
N GLY A 164 -10.94 -18.39 -6.00
CA GLY A 164 -11.45 -18.89 -7.28
C GLY A 164 -10.32 -19.15 -8.26
N ILE A 165 -10.64 -19.83 -9.36
CA ILE A 165 -9.66 -20.25 -10.36
C ILE A 165 -10.16 -19.88 -11.76
N GLU A 166 -9.26 -19.42 -12.62
CA GLU A 166 -9.43 -19.29 -14.06
C GLU A 166 -8.19 -19.81 -14.78
N ILE A 167 -8.29 -20.08 -16.07
CA ILE A 167 -7.23 -20.79 -16.82
C ILE A 167 -6.77 -19.95 -18.02
N GLY A 168 -5.50 -19.56 -18.03
CA GLY A 168 -4.79 -18.97 -19.15
C GLY A 168 -5.53 -17.83 -19.82
N GLU A 169 -6.06 -18.09 -21.02
CA GLU A 169 -6.77 -17.11 -21.87
C GLU A 169 -8.01 -16.50 -21.22
N ASP A 170 -8.58 -17.15 -20.21
CA ASP A 170 -9.71 -16.61 -19.46
C ASP A 170 -9.42 -15.19 -18.92
N ALA A 171 -8.17 -14.92 -18.52
CA ALA A 171 -7.75 -13.60 -18.04
C ALA A 171 -7.75 -12.50 -19.12
N TRP A 172 -7.71 -12.87 -20.40
CA TRP A 172 -7.66 -11.94 -21.54
C TRP A 172 -9.05 -11.57 -22.04
N ALA A 173 -10.08 -12.27 -21.58
CA ALA A 173 -11.45 -11.98 -21.95
C ALA A 173 -11.87 -10.58 -21.50
N PRO A 174 -12.73 -9.86 -22.25
CA PRO A 174 -13.26 -8.55 -21.82
C PRO A 174 -13.96 -8.60 -20.46
N ILE A 175 -14.63 -9.71 -20.14
CA ILE A 175 -15.19 -10.01 -18.83
C ILE A 175 -14.64 -11.37 -18.39
N PRO A 176 -13.49 -11.40 -17.69
CA PRO A 176 -12.87 -12.65 -17.29
C PRO A 176 -13.66 -13.34 -16.18
N PRO A 177 -13.61 -14.67 -16.05
CA PRO A 177 -14.23 -15.41 -14.96
C PRO A 177 -13.88 -14.88 -13.58
N SER A 178 -12.64 -14.43 -13.39
CA SER A 178 -12.18 -13.81 -12.14
C SER A 178 -13.01 -12.62 -11.69
N SER A 179 -13.57 -11.82 -12.60
CA SER A 179 -14.46 -10.72 -12.25
C SER A 179 -15.74 -11.22 -11.57
N ASN A 180 -16.35 -12.28 -12.15
CA ASN A 180 -17.55 -12.89 -11.58
C ASN A 180 -17.26 -13.58 -10.25
N LEU A 181 -16.16 -14.32 -10.16
CA LEU A 181 -15.75 -15.02 -8.94
C LEU A 181 -15.47 -14.02 -7.80
N ALA A 182 -14.79 -12.88 -8.09
CA ALA A 182 -14.55 -11.84 -7.10
C ALA A 182 -15.84 -11.19 -6.59
N LEU A 183 -16.81 -10.91 -7.49
CA LEU A 183 -18.13 -10.36 -7.13
C LEU A 183 -18.98 -11.36 -6.34
N LYS A 184 -18.70 -12.66 -6.42
CA LYS A 184 -19.34 -13.72 -5.64
C LYS A 184 -18.62 -14.07 -4.35
N GLY A 185 -17.48 -13.45 -4.06
CA GLY A 185 -16.80 -13.58 -2.77
C GLY A 185 -15.33 -13.98 -2.83
N ALA A 186 -14.80 -14.44 -3.97
CA ALA A 186 -13.39 -14.76 -4.07
C ALA A 186 -12.51 -13.55 -3.72
N GLU A 187 -11.61 -13.72 -2.77
CA GLU A 187 -10.64 -12.71 -2.32
C GLU A 187 -9.29 -12.90 -3.02
N ILE A 188 -9.02 -14.13 -3.47
CA ILE A 188 -7.81 -14.49 -4.20
C ILE A 188 -8.23 -15.24 -5.47
N ILE A 189 -7.63 -14.89 -6.59
CA ILE A 189 -7.77 -15.60 -7.86
C ILE A 189 -6.47 -16.30 -8.18
N PHE A 190 -6.55 -17.57 -8.54
CA PHE A 190 -5.43 -18.33 -9.09
C PHE A 190 -5.63 -18.55 -10.58
N ASN A 191 -4.58 -18.33 -11.34
CA ASN A 191 -4.59 -18.56 -12.80
C ASN A 191 -3.47 -19.53 -13.16
N THR A 192 -3.87 -20.70 -13.65
CA THR A 192 -2.96 -21.65 -14.30
C THR A 192 -2.81 -21.26 -15.77
N SER A 193 -1.61 -21.06 -16.28
CA SER A 193 -1.39 -20.52 -17.62
C SER A 193 -0.27 -21.24 -18.39
N ALA A 194 -0.30 -21.07 -19.70
CA ALA A 194 0.76 -21.50 -20.62
C ALA A 194 0.98 -20.40 -21.66
N MET A 195 1.58 -19.29 -21.23
CA MET A 195 1.77 -18.13 -22.08
C MET A 195 3.11 -18.19 -22.82
N SER A 196 3.05 -18.27 -24.16
CA SER A 196 4.22 -18.10 -25.02
C SER A 196 4.77 -16.67 -24.94
N GLU A 197 6.08 -16.52 -25.13
CA GLU A 197 6.75 -15.22 -25.09
C GLU A 197 6.80 -14.57 -26.47
N SER A 198 6.63 -13.26 -26.47
CA SER A 198 6.93 -12.38 -27.58
C SER A 198 7.36 -11.00 -27.06
N ILE A 199 8.03 -10.20 -27.88
CA ILE A 199 8.51 -8.86 -27.50
C ILE A 199 7.34 -8.01 -27.01
N GLY A 200 7.46 -7.46 -25.78
CA GLY A 200 6.46 -6.59 -25.17
C GLY A 200 5.28 -7.32 -24.49
N LYS A 201 5.06 -8.61 -24.73
CA LYS A 201 3.93 -9.36 -24.16
C LYS A 201 3.97 -9.43 -22.62
N HIS A 202 5.17 -9.54 -22.04
CA HIS A 202 5.33 -9.54 -20.58
C HIS A 202 4.84 -8.24 -19.91
N ASN A 203 5.19 -7.08 -20.47
CA ASN A 203 4.74 -5.80 -19.92
C ASN A 203 3.22 -5.64 -20.03
N TYR A 204 2.64 -6.12 -21.12
CA TYR A 204 1.19 -6.17 -21.27
C TYR A 204 0.55 -7.09 -20.23
N LEU A 205 1.11 -8.31 -20.02
CA LEU A 205 0.65 -9.23 -18.99
C LEU A 205 0.69 -8.59 -17.60
N GLN A 206 1.80 -7.97 -17.23
CA GLN A 206 1.92 -7.28 -15.94
C GLN A 206 0.84 -6.21 -15.77
N SER A 207 0.59 -5.41 -16.79
CA SER A 207 -0.46 -4.38 -16.77
C SER A 207 -1.85 -5.00 -16.64
N LEU A 208 -2.13 -6.08 -17.35
CA LEU A 208 -3.40 -6.80 -17.31
C LEU A 208 -3.68 -7.36 -15.91
N LEU A 209 -2.73 -8.11 -15.34
CA LEU A 209 -2.88 -8.73 -14.02
C LEU A 209 -2.94 -7.71 -12.89
N SER A 210 -2.13 -6.65 -12.97
CA SER A 210 -2.20 -5.53 -12.04
C SER A 210 -3.58 -4.87 -12.02
N GLN A 211 -4.12 -4.55 -13.20
CA GLN A 211 -5.46 -3.95 -13.32
C GLN A 211 -6.56 -4.91 -12.86
N GLN A 212 -6.47 -6.20 -13.20
CA GLN A 212 -7.46 -7.18 -12.78
C GLN A 212 -7.47 -7.37 -11.27
N SER A 213 -6.30 -7.49 -10.64
CA SER A 213 -6.15 -7.52 -9.18
C SER A 213 -6.74 -6.27 -8.51
N ALA A 214 -6.44 -5.07 -9.05
CA ALA A 214 -6.95 -3.80 -8.53
C ALA A 214 -8.47 -3.67 -8.71
N ARG A 215 -9.00 -4.04 -9.88
CA ARG A 215 -10.44 -3.94 -10.19
C ARG A 215 -11.27 -4.88 -9.33
N CYS A 216 -10.75 -6.09 -9.09
CA CYS A 216 -11.37 -7.08 -8.21
C CYS A 216 -11.14 -6.81 -6.72
N ILE A 217 -10.31 -5.83 -6.37
CA ILE A 217 -9.83 -5.59 -4.99
C ILE A 217 -9.48 -6.93 -4.35
N GLY A 218 -8.46 -7.59 -4.91
CA GLY A 218 -8.13 -8.96 -4.52
C GLY A 218 -6.68 -9.34 -4.79
N GLY A 219 -6.31 -10.52 -4.27
CA GLY A 219 -5.09 -11.20 -4.65
C GLY A 219 -5.22 -11.83 -6.04
N TYR A 220 -4.13 -11.87 -6.79
CA TYR A 220 -4.08 -12.57 -8.07
C TYR A 220 -2.74 -13.31 -8.19
N VAL A 221 -2.81 -14.64 -8.31
CA VAL A 221 -1.65 -15.52 -8.36
C VAL A 221 -1.62 -16.21 -9.72
N PHE A 222 -0.62 -15.89 -10.51
CA PHE A 222 -0.46 -16.36 -11.88
C PHE A 222 0.75 -17.29 -11.97
N SER A 223 0.57 -18.47 -12.61
CA SER A 223 1.65 -19.42 -12.86
C SER A 223 1.60 -19.86 -14.32
N SER A 224 2.69 -19.66 -15.07
CA SER A 224 2.78 -19.99 -16.48
C SER A 224 3.98 -20.90 -16.76
N CYS A 225 3.85 -21.73 -17.79
CA CYS A 225 4.88 -22.66 -18.25
C CYS A 225 6.24 -21.98 -18.46
N GLY A 226 7.28 -22.73 -18.19
CA GLY A 226 8.67 -22.31 -18.33
C GLY A 226 9.48 -23.25 -19.23
N PHE A 227 10.77 -23.31 -18.95
CA PHE A 227 11.70 -24.19 -19.64
C PHE A 227 11.28 -25.66 -19.49
N GLY A 228 11.24 -26.39 -20.62
CA GLY A 228 10.82 -27.79 -20.67
C GLY A 228 9.65 -28.05 -21.61
N GLU A 229 8.86 -27.02 -21.93
CA GLU A 229 7.88 -27.08 -23.00
C GLU A 229 8.55 -27.09 -24.39
N SER A 230 7.82 -27.57 -25.41
CA SER A 230 8.35 -27.62 -26.78
C SER A 230 8.64 -26.23 -27.32
N THR A 231 9.75 -26.11 -28.05
CA THR A 231 10.16 -24.87 -28.72
C THR A 231 10.04 -24.97 -30.24
N THR A 232 9.12 -25.79 -30.75
CA THR A 232 8.91 -25.96 -32.19
C THR A 232 8.67 -24.61 -32.87
N ASP A 233 7.73 -23.81 -32.35
CA ASP A 233 7.39 -22.48 -32.89
C ASP A 233 7.39 -21.36 -31.84
N VAL A 234 7.34 -21.69 -30.54
CA VAL A 234 7.18 -20.76 -29.45
C VAL A 234 8.16 -21.04 -28.30
N VAL A 235 8.34 -20.05 -27.42
CA VAL A 235 9.16 -20.17 -26.20
C VAL A 235 8.33 -19.76 -25.01
N PHE A 236 8.49 -20.44 -23.87
CA PHE A 236 7.82 -20.14 -22.61
C PHE A 236 8.80 -19.56 -21.60
N GLY A 237 8.45 -18.40 -21.06
CA GLY A 237 9.37 -17.63 -20.20
C GLY A 237 9.35 -18.00 -18.73
N GLY A 238 8.37 -18.77 -18.26
CA GLY A 238 8.23 -19.10 -16.86
C GLY A 238 7.76 -17.90 -16.02
N ASN A 239 6.61 -17.32 -16.34
CA ASN A 239 6.05 -16.20 -15.57
C ASN A 239 5.29 -16.68 -14.35
N GLY A 240 5.85 -16.47 -13.17
CA GLY A 240 5.16 -16.58 -11.87
C GLY A 240 4.99 -15.19 -11.29
N LEU A 241 3.74 -14.73 -11.09
CA LEU A 241 3.44 -13.37 -10.65
C LEU A 241 2.41 -13.40 -9.53
N ILE A 242 2.65 -12.65 -8.45
CA ILE A 242 1.71 -12.52 -7.33
C ILE A 242 1.38 -11.04 -7.15
N TYR A 243 0.10 -10.70 -7.30
CA TYR A 243 -0.42 -9.34 -7.12
C TYR A 243 -1.39 -9.26 -5.93
N GLU A 244 -1.45 -8.10 -5.30
CA GLU A 244 -2.45 -7.73 -4.30
C GLU A 244 -2.96 -6.32 -4.59
N ASN A 245 -4.24 -6.20 -4.90
CA ASN A 245 -4.90 -4.90 -5.17
C ASN A 245 -4.05 -4.00 -6.10
N GLY A 246 -3.60 -4.56 -7.22
CA GLY A 246 -2.80 -3.89 -8.24
C GLY A 246 -1.29 -3.82 -7.99
N THR A 247 -0.83 -4.17 -6.80
CA THR A 247 0.60 -4.12 -6.46
C THR A 247 1.26 -5.47 -6.69
N LEU A 248 2.37 -5.50 -7.42
CA LEU A 248 3.21 -6.69 -7.56
C LEU A 248 3.93 -6.99 -6.25
N LEU A 249 3.73 -8.19 -5.69
CA LEU A 249 4.37 -8.64 -4.46
C LEU A 249 5.61 -9.48 -4.72
N ALA A 250 5.54 -10.37 -5.72
CA ALA A 250 6.65 -11.24 -6.08
C ALA A 250 6.54 -11.65 -7.55
N ALA A 251 7.70 -11.91 -8.18
CA ALA A 251 7.81 -12.34 -9.56
C ALA A 251 8.92 -13.37 -9.71
N SER A 252 8.76 -14.28 -10.70
CA SER A 252 9.81 -15.21 -11.12
C SER A 252 10.89 -14.51 -11.94
N GLU A 253 12.05 -15.15 -12.02
CA GLU A 253 13.06 -14.87 -13.03
C GLU A 253 12.62 -15.47 -14.36
N ARG A 254 12.43 -14.63 -15.38
CA ARG A 254 12.05 -15.07 -16.72
C ARG A 254 13.23 -15.76 -17.42
N PHE A 255 12.88 -16.74 -18.26
CA PHE A 255 13.87 -17.52 -19.03
C PHE A 255 14.87 -18.32 -18.18
N SER A 256 14.50 -18.62 -16.94
CA SER A 256 15.28 -19.52 -16.08
C SER A 256 15.24 -20.96 -16.61
N LEU A 257 16.37 -21.64 -16.55
CA LEU A 257 16.48 -23.07 -16.89
C LEU A 257 16.14 -24.00 -15.72
N LYS A 258 15.85 -23.40 -14.54
CA LYS A 258 15.57 -24.13 -13.31
C LYS A 258 14.10 -23.95 -12.92
N GLU A 259 13.61 -24.95 -12.18
CA GLU A 259 12.32 -24.80 -11.48
C GLU A 259 12.35 -23.61 -10.53
N GLN A 260 11.20 -23.01 -10.32
CA GLN A 260 11.05 -21.85 -9.43
C GLN A 260 9.82 -21.99 -8.54
N LEU A 261 9.95 -21.49 -7.32
CA LEU A 261 8.87 -21.39 -6.35
C LEU A 261 8.82 -19.95 -5.81
N ILE A 262 7.82 -19.20 -6.26
CA ILE A 262 7.60 -17.81 -5.92
C ILE A 262 6.59 -17.76 -4.79
N ILE A 263 6.96 -17.20 -3.65
CA ILE A 263 6.12 -17.16 -2.43
C ILE A 263 5.88 -15.72 -2.01
N SER A 264 4.65 -15.43 -1.60
CA SER A 264 4.30 -14.19 -0.90
C SER A 264 3.08 -14.40 -0.01
N GLU A 265 2.78 -13.42 0.83
CA GLU A 265 1.59 -13.40 1.66
C GLU A 265 0.60 -12.35 1.13
N ILE A 266 -0.66 -12.75 0.91
CA ILE A 266 -1.76 -11.86 0.52
C ILE A 266 -2.49 -11.42 1.79
N ASP A 267 -2.66 -10.12 1.96
CA ASP A 267 -3.37 -9.52 3.10
C ASP A 267 -4.88 -9.46 2.83
N VAL A 268 -5.58 -10.53 3.17
CA VAL A 268 -7.04 -10.61 2.96
C VAL A 268 -7.82 -9.70 3.91
N GLU A 269 -7.28 -9.32 5.06
CA GLU A 269 -7.92 -8.33 5.93
C GLU A 269 -7.91 -6.94 5.28
N ARG A 270 -6.82 -6.55 4.64
CA ARG A 270 -6.75 -5.33 3.82
C ARG A 270 -7.76 -5.37 2.68
N ILE A 271 -7.84 -6.49 1.97
CA ILE A 271 -8.82 -6.69 0.87
C ILE A 271 -10.25 -6.51 1.40
N ARG A 272 -10.60 -7.15 2.52
CA ARG A 272 -11.93 -7.04 3.16
C ARG A 272 -12.25 -5.62 3.58
N ASN A 273 -11.28 -4.93 4.19
CA ASN A 273 -11.45 -3.54 4.62
C ASN A 273 -11.68 -2.62 3.42
N GLU A 274 -10.90 -2.77 2.34
CA GLU A 274 -11.07 -1.99 1.11
C GLU A 274 -12.44 -2.27 0.45
N ARG A 275 -12.84 -3.54 0.30
CA ARG A 275 -14.16 -3.90 -0.26
C ARG A 275 -15.32 -3.37 0.55
N ARG A 276 -15.21 -3.36 1.89
CA ARG A 276 -16.26 -2.88 2.81
C ARG A 276 -16.56 -1.40 2.64
N ILE A 277 -15.55 -0.58 2.37
CA ILE A 277 -15.70 0.86 2.18
C ILE A 277 -15.98 1.26 0.72
N ASN A 278 -15.74 0.36 -0.24
CA ASN A 278 -15.92 0.63 -1.67
C ASN A 278 -17.36 0.36 -2.09
N THR A 279 -18.17 1.41 -2.10
CA THR A 279 -19.60 1.33 -2.48
C THR A 279 -19.81 0.91 -3.94
N THR A 280 -18.88 1.22 -4.84
CA THR A 280 -18.94 0.79 -6.24
C THR A 280 -18.79 -0.73 -6.35
N PHE A 281 -17.86 -1.32 -5.60
CA PHE A 281 -17.68 -2.78 -5.55
C PHE A 281 -18.94 -3.46 -5.00
N SER A 282 -19.47 -2.97 -3.87
CA SER A 282 -20.69 -3.49 -3.25
C SER A 282 -21.92 -3.39 -4.18
N ALA A 283 -22.06 -2.28 -4.91
CA ALA A 283 -23.16 -2.11 -5.88
C ALA A 283 -23.03 -3.09 -7.06
N ASN A 284 -21.81 -3.45 -7.49
CA ASN A 284 -21.61 -4.49 -8.49
C ASN A 284 -21.92 -5.88 -7.95
N MET A 285 -21.49 -6.22 -6.72
CA MET A 285 -21.85 -7.50 -6.08
C MET A 285 -23.36 -7.73 -6.07
N ALA A 286 -24.15 -6.69 -5.79
CA ALA A 286 -25.60 -6.77 -5.74
C ALA A 286 -26.24 -7.21 -7.07
N LYS A 287 -25.62 -6.94 -8.24
CA LYS A 287 -26.09 -7.38 -9.56
C LYS A 287 -25.90 -8.88 -9.82
N TYR A 288 -24.99 -9.51 -9.08
CA TYR A 288 -24.62 -10.92 -9.27
C TYR A 288 -25.16 -11.84 -8.17
N LYS A 289 -25.91 -11.31 -7.19
CA LYS A 289 -26.42 -12.05 -6.03
C LYS A 289 -27.26 -13.27 -6.38
N ASP A 290 -28.00 -13.22 -7.48
CA ASP A 290 -28.90 -14.28 -7.92
C ASP A 290 -28.24 -15.31 -8.85
N GLN A 291 -26.96 -15.12 -9.18
CA GLN A 291 -26.20 -16.08 -9.98
C GLN A 291 -25.59 -17.14 -9.07
N PRO A 292 -25.78 -18.44 -9.37
CA PRO A 292 -25.28 -19.50 -8.53
C PRO A 292 -23.74 -19.51 -8.46
N ALA A 293 -23.21 -19.77 -7.27
CA ALA A 293 -21.83 -20.18 -7.05
C ALA A 293 -21.87 -21.45 -6.18
N ILE A 294 -20.95 -22.37 -6.43
CA ILE A 294 -20.82 -23.58 -5.64
C ILE A 294 -19.67 -23.35 -4.65
N HIS A 295 -20.01 -23.27 -3.37
CA HIS A 295 -19.04 -23.14 -2.29
C HIS A 295 -18.54 -24.51 -1.83
N ILE A 296 -17.24 -24.70 -1.83
CA ILE A 296 -16.55 -25.92 -1.47
C ILE A 296 -15.70 -25.64 -0.24
N ASN A 297 -16.07 -26.23 0.88
CA ASN A 297 -15.30 -26.11 2.11
C ASN A 297 -14.03 -26.95 2.00
N THR A 298 -12.88 -26.34 2.27
CA THR A 298 -11.60 -27.02 2.37
C THR A 298 -11.39 -27.58 3.78
N GLU A 299 -10.43 -28.46 3.94
CA GLU A 299 -10.03 -28.89 5.28
C GLU A 299 -9.17 -27.82 5.96
N LEU A 300 -9.19 -27.82 7.31
CA LEU A 300 -8.40 -26.88 8.11
C LEU A 300 -6.90 -27.09 7.82
N ILE A 301 -6.21 -25.96 7.61
CA ILE A 301 -4.77 -25.89 7.52
C ILE A 301 -4.23 -25.57 8.91
N ASN A 302 -3.29 -26.39 9.40
CA ASN A 302 -2.69 -26.15 10.69
C ASN A 302 -1.93 -24.80 10.67
N GLN A 303 -2.23 -23.93 11.64
CA GLN A 303 -1.55 -22.66 11.77
C GLN A 303 -0.09 -22.88 12.15
N ARG A 304 0.81 -22.39 11.32
CA ARG A 304 2.23 -22.24 11.62
C ARG A 304 2.55 -20.81 12.02
N ASP A 305 3.69 -20.58 12.64
CA ASP A 305 4.13 -19.22 12.92
C ASP A 305 4.25 -18.40 11.63
N LEU A 306 3.60 -17.25 11.61
CA LEU A 306 3.61 -16.37 10.45
C LEU A 306 4.95 -15.62 10.36
N ILE A 307 5.75 -16.01 9.38
CA ILE A 307 6.95 -15.27 8.98
C ILE A 307 6.65 -14.70 7.60
N LEU A 308 6.62 -13.37 7.51
CA LEU A 308 6.42 -12.70 6.23
C LEU A 308 7.67 -12.82 5.36
N THR A 309 7.48 -13.21 4.11
CA THR A 309 8.53 -13.21 3.07
C THR A 309 8.51 -11.92 2.26
N ARG A 310 7.35 -11.25 2.21
CA ARG A 310 7.21 -9.94 1.55
C ARG A 310 7.84 -8.83 2.39
N PRO A 311 8.52 -7.86 1.76
CA PRO A 311 9.01 -6.68 2.46
C PRO A 311 7.84 -5.82 2.94
N ILE A 312 7.97 -5.28 4.15
CA ILE A 312 7.06 -4.24 4.68
C ILE A 312 7.80 -2.91 4.60
N ASP A 313 7.20 -1.93 3.92
CA ASP A 313 7.80 -0.62 3.76
C ASP A 313 7.73 0.19 5.06
N ALA A 314 8.89 0.53 5.64
CA ALA A 314 8.99 1.36 6.84
C ALA A 314 8.52 2.81 6.61
N HIS A 315 8.63 3.30 5.37
CA HIS A 315 8.26 4.68 5.00
C HIS A 315 7.22 4.72 3.88
N PRO A 316 5.96 4.29 4.15
CA PRO A 316 4.95 4.04 3.12
C PRO A 316 4.46 5.31 2.38
N PHE A 317 4.76 6.49 2.89
CA PHE A 317 4.45 7.76 2.25
C PHE A 317 5.54 8.28 1.32
N VAL A 318 6.77 7.78 1.46
CA VAL A 318 7.91 8.29 0.70
C VAL A 318 7.98 7.62 -0.67
N PRO A 319 7.98 8.37 -1.78
CA PRO A 319 8.12 7.81 -3.12
C PRO A 319 9.44 7.07 -3.29
N LYS A 320 9.43 5.96 -4.07
CA LYS A 320 10.59 5.12 -4.33
C LYS A 320 10.66 4.71 -5.80
N GLY A 321 11.85 4.29 -6.23
CA GLY A 321 12.07 3.69 -7.55
C GLY A 321 12.17 4.71 -8.70
N GLU A 322 12.01 4.24 -9.93
CA GLU A 322 12.25 5.01 -11.15
C GLU A 322 11.32 6.21 -11.34
N THR A 323 10.12 6.17 -10.76
CA THR A 323 9.12 7.26 -10.86
C THR A 323 9.26 8.32 -9.76
N LEU A 324 10.33 8.28 -8.98
CA LEU A 324 10.54 9.13 -7.81
C LEU A 324 10.43 10.63 -8.13
N ASN A 325 11.15 11.09 -9.14
CA ASN A 325 11.13 12.53 -9.54
C ASN A 325 9.73 12.95 -10.00
N GLN A 326 9.09 12.15 -10.83
CA GLN A 326 7.73 12.41 -11.31
C GLN A 326 6.74 12.52 -10.14
N ARG A 327 6.82 11.62 -9.16
CA ARG A 327 5.94 11.67 -7.97
C ARG A 327 6.20 12.87 -7.08
N CYS A 328 7.46 13.29 -6.92
CA CYS A 328 7.77 14.52 -6.19
C CYS A 328 7.20 15.75 -6.90
N GLU A 329 7.32 15.82 -8.22
CA GLU A 329 6.69 16.89 -9.02
C GLU A 329 5.17 16.88 -8.88
N GLU A 330 4.52 15.72 -8.95
CA GLU A 330 3.06 15.58 -8.76
C GLU A 330 2.62 16.10 -7.37
N ILE A 331 3.36 15.76 -6.31
CA ILE A 331 3.09 16.23 -4.95
C ILE A 331 3.10 17.76 -4.91
N PHE A 332 4.18 18.38 -5.41
CA PHE A 332 4.30 19.84 -5.46
C PHE A 332 3.21 20.48 -6.32
N GLU A 333 2.94 19.93 -7.50
CA GLU A 333 1.92 20.47 -8.39
C GLU A 333 0.52 20.45 -7.76
N ILE A 334 0.17 19.40 -7.01
CA ILE A 334 -1.10 19.34 -6.27
C ILE A 334 -1.17 20.46 -5.21
N GLN A 335 -0.08 20.66 -4.42
CA GLN A 335 -0.02 21.75 -3.44
C GLN A 335 -0.11 23.12 -4.09
N VAL A 336 0.66 23.35 -5.14
CA VAL A 336 0.71 24.60 -5.93
C VAL A 336 -0.64 24.93 -6.55
N MET A 337 -1.29 23.96 -7.19
CA MET A 337 -2.60 24.18 -7.82
C MET A 337 -3.70 24.47 -6.79
N GLY A 338 -3.62 23.82 -5.62
CA GLY A 338 -4.52 24.12 -4.51
C GLY A 338 -4.41 25.57 -4.05
N LEU A 339 -3.17 26.05 -3.80
CA LEU A 339 -2.92 27.43 -3.39
C LEU A 339 -3.24 28.43 -4.52
N ALA A 340 -2.83 28.15 -5.76
CA ALA A 340 -3.09 28.99 -6.91
C ALA A 340 -4.60 29.25 -7.10
N LYS A 341 -5.42 28.19 -7.02
CA LYS A 341 -6.87 28.32 -7.12
C LYS A 341 -7.44 29.20 -5.99
N ARG A 342 -6.90 29.07 -4.77
CA ARG A 342 -7.34 29.89 -3.62
C ARG A 342 -7.02 31.36 -3.85
N LEU A 343 -5.80 31.70 -4.27
CA LEU A 343 -5.36 33.07 -4.56
C LEU A 343 -6.21 33.71 -5.68
N ILE A 344 -6.43 33.00 -6.77
CA ILE A 344 -7.27 33.49 -7.88
C ILE A 344 -8.70 33.74 -7.40
N HIS A 345 -9.28 32.81 -6.63
CA HIS A 345 -10.66 32.90 -6.17
C HIS A 345 -10.88 34.11 -5.24
N THR A 346 -9.95 34.32 -4.31
CA THR A 346 -10.02 35.44 -3.35
C THR A 346 -9.51 36.76 -3.93
N ASN A 347 -9.01 36.75 -5.16
CA ASN A 347 -8.30 37.89 -5.78
C ASN A 347 -7.17 38.43 -4.90
N SER A 348 -6.55 37.57 -4.09
CA SER A 348 -5.41 37.92 -3.26
C SER A 348 -4.12 37.80 -4.06
N LYS A 349 -3.27 38.81 -3.99
CA LYS A 349 -1.98 38.88 -4.64
C LYS A 349 -0.80 38.72 -3.66
N THR A 350 -1.11 38.65 -2.37
CA THR A 350 -0.13 38.61 -1.29
C THR A 350 -0.42 37.41 -0.37
N VAL A 351 0.61 36.78 0.12
CA VAL A 351 0.53 35.75 1.17
C VAL A 351 1.47 36.10 2.33
N VAL A 352 1.07 35.67 3.52
CA VAL A 352 1.90 35.79 4.75
C VAL A 352 2.19 34.39 5.26
N VAL A 353 3.48 34.12 5.52
CA VAL A 353 3.95 32.82 6.04
C VAL A 353 4.86 33.04 7.23
N GLY A 354 4.59 32.35 8.34
CA GLY A 354 5.51 32.30 9.48
C GLY A 354 6.70 31.40 9.18
N ILE A 355 7.91 31.92 9.22
CA ILE A 355 9.13 31.16 8.91
C ILE A 355 9.96 30.98 10.18
N SER A 356 9.93 29.76 10.72
CA SER A 356 10.71 29.37 11.90
C SER A 356 12.14 28.96 11.56
N GLY A 357 12.40 28.56 10.31
CA GLY A 357 13.65 27.89 9.90
C GLY A 357 13.58 26.37 10.03
N GLY A 358 12.43 25.80 10.37
CA GLY A 358 12.16 24.37 10.39
C GLY A 358 11.61 23.84 9.06
N LEU A 359 11.53 22.51 8.93
CA LEU A 359 11.13 21.79 7.71
C LEU A 359 9.76 22.22 7.16
N ASP A 360 8.76 22.36 8.03
CA ASP A 360 7.37 22.58 7.63
C ASP A 360 7.15 23.98 7.05
N SER A 361 7.70 24.99 7.72
CA SER A 361 7.68 26.37 7.22
C SER A 361 8.48 26.51 5.92
N THR A 362 9.58 25.77 5.79
CA THR A 362 10.39 25.71 4.57
C THR A 362 9.59 25.12 3.42
N LEU A 363 8.93 23.96 3.59
CA LEU A 363 8.10 23.36 2.54
C LEU A 363 6.98 24.29 2.12
N ALA A 364 6.26 24.88 3.10
CA ALA A 364 5.17 25.84 2.80
C ALA A 364 5.67 27.06 2.02
N LEU A 365 6.85 27.58 2.34
CA LEU A 365 7.47 28.69 1.60
C LEU A 365 7.83 28.29 0.17
N LEU A 366 8.41 27.10 -0.05
CA LEU A 366 8.72 26.59 -1.38
C LEU A 366 7.48 26.43 -2.24
N VAL A 367 6.35 25.96 -1.66
CA VAL A 367 5.05 25.89 -2.33
C VAL A 367 4.56 27.30 -2.70
N CYS A 368 4.69 28.28 -1.81
CA CYS A 368 4.32 29.68 -2.11
C CYS A 368 5.15 30.23 -3.28
N VAL A 369 6.46 30.08 -3.25
CA VAL A 369 7.36 30.55 -4.31
C VAL A 369 6.98 29.92 -5.66
N LYS A 370 6.81 28.61 -5.70
CA LYS A 370 6.45 27.90 -6.94
C LYS A 370 5.05 28.31 -7.44
N THR A 371 4.12 28.62 -6.53
CA THR A 371 2.78 29.11 -6.86
C THR A 371 2.84 30.52 -7.48
N PHE A 372 3.63 31.40 -6.90
CA PHE A 372 3.79 32.77 -7.40
C PHE A 372 4.46 32.81 -8.76
N ASP A 373 5.53 32.02 -8.93
CA ASP A 373 6.19 31.85 -10.22
C ASP A 373 5.22 31.34 -11.29
N LYS A 374 4.41 30.34 -10.96
CA LYS A 374 3.39 29.77 -11.86
C LYS A 374 2.30 30.75 -12.25
N LEU A 375 1.90 31.64 -11.35
CA LEU A 375 0.90 32.67 -11.58
C LEU A 375 1.48 33.94 -12.22
N GLY A 376 2.79 34.05 -12.38
CA GLY A 376 3.47 35.25 -12.86
C GLY A 376 3.39 36.42 -11.87
N LEU A 377 3.22 36.13 -10.57
CA LEU A 377 3.21 37.10 -9.50
C LEU A 377 4.62 37.37 -8.99
N SER A 378 4.82 38.57 -8.41
CA SER A 378 6.10 38.93 -7.82
C SER A 378 6.37 38.13 -6.54
N ARG A 379 7.55 37.51 -6.43
CA ARG A 379 7.98 36.87 -5.16
C ARG A 379 8.06 37.87 -4.01
N LYS A 380 8.19 39.19 -4.28
CA LYS A 380 8.12 40.24 -3.26
C LYS A 380 6.76 40.37 -2.59
N ASP A 381 5.72 39.82 -3.20
CA ASP A 381 4.38 39.77 -2.59
C ASP A 381 4.19 38.52 -1.68
N ILE A 382 5.22 37.68 -1.54
CA ILE A 382 5.32 36.65 -0.49
C ILE A 382 6.00 37.31 0.71
N VAL A 383 5.27 37.44 1.81
CA VAL A 383 5.76 38.04 3.05
C VAL A 383 6.12 36.94 4.03
N GLY A 384 7.40 36.69 4.22
CA GLY A 384 7.93 35.79 5.25
C GLY A 384 8.17 36.56 6.55
N ILE A 385 7.58 36.10 7.64
CA ILE A 385 7.77 36.71 8.96
C ILE A 385 8.48 35.72 9.87
N THR A 386 9.70 36.06 10.31
CA THR A 386 10.36 35.35 11.41
C THR A 386 10.06 36.03 12.74
N MET A 387 9.70 35.25 13.74
CA MET A 387 9.22 35.74 15.03
C MET A 387 10.04 35.11 16.18
N PRO A 388 11.25 35.62 16.44
CA PRO A 388 12.10 35.06 17.48
C PRO A 388 11.44 35.19 18.87
N GLY A 389 11.34 34.04 19.55
CA GLY A 389 10.84 33.90 20.93
C GLY A 389 11.95 33.55 21.92
N PHE A 390 11.58 32.88 23.01
CA PHE A 390 12.54 32.51 24.07
C PHE A 390 13.39 31.29 23.72
N GLY A 391 12.89 30.38 22.86
CA GLY A 391 13.56 29.14 22.48
C GLY A 391 14.17 29.14 21.05
N THR A 392 14.15 30.26 20.37
CA THR A 392 14.71 30.36 19.01
C THR A 392 16.24 30.25 19.06
N THR A 393 16.82 29.30 18.32
CA THR A 393 18.27 29.11 18.23
C THR A 393 18.88 29.96 17.11
N ASP A 394 20.17 30.31 17.21
CA ASP A 394 20.86 31.07 16.17
C ASP A 394 20.87 30.33 14.83
N ARG A 395 20.94 28.99 14.83
CA ARG A 395 20.94 28.17 13.62
C ARG A 395 19.60 28.28 12.86
N THR A 396 18.48 28.03 13.53
CA THR A 396 17.16 28.10 12.90
C THR A 396 16.82 29.52 12.46
N TYR A 397 17.19 30.52 13.26
CA TYR A 397 17.01 31.93 12.93
C TYR A 397 17.81 32.33 11.66
N ASN A 398 19.09 32.00 11.60
CA ASN A 398 19.93 32.31 10.43
C ASN A 398 19.43 31.58 9.19
N ASN A 399 19.04 30.31 9.30
CA ASN A 399 18.46 29.55 8.21
C ASN A 399 17.19 30.19 7.67
N ALA A 400 16.30 30.67 8.53
CA ALA A 400 15.09 31.38 8.12
C ALA A 400 15.42 32.63 7.31
N LEU A 401 16.32 33.49 7.79
CA LEU A 401 16.70 34.73 7.11
C LEU A 401 17.41 34.46 5.77
N HIS A 402 18.37 33.54 5.75
CA HIS A 402 19.10 33.19 4.52
C HIS A 402 18.16 32.62 3.46
N LEU A 403 17.28 31.68 3.84
CA LEU A 403 16.33 31.08 2.89
C LEU A 403 15.39 32.11 2.31
N MET A 404 14.78 32.97 3.14
CA MET A 404 13.88 34.02 2.67
C MET A 404 14.57 35.02 1.74
N SER A 405 15.81 35.38 2.05
CA SER A 405 16.61 36.30 1.24
C SER A 405 16.98 35.69 -0.11
N SER A 406 17.51 34.45 -0.13
CA SER A 406 17.91 33.76 -1.36
C SER A 406 16.75 33.47 -2.30
N LEU A 407 15.54 33.20 -1.77
CA LEU A 407 14.34 33.03 -2.56
C LEU A 407 13.75 34.37 -3.06
N GLY A 408 14.27 35.51 -2.62
CA GLY A 408 13.91 36.84 -3.10
C GLY A 408 12.55 37.35 -2.63
N ILE A 409 12.02 36.86 -1.51
CA ILE A 409 10.75 37.26 -0.92
C ILE A 409 10.89 38.54 -0.06
N THR A 410 9.78 39.06 0.45
CA THR A 410 9.79 40.14 1.45
C THR A 410 9.97 39.55 2.85
N VAL A 411 10.93 40.07 3.61
CA VAL A 411 11.31 39.55 4.92
C VAL A 411 10.95 40.56 6.01
N HIS A 412 10.27 40.08 7.07
CA HIS A 412 10.04 40.82 8.29
C HIS A 412 10.52 40.03 9.49
N GLU A 413 11.10 40.75 10.45
CA GLU A 413 11.47 40.22 11.75
C GLU A 413 10.64 40.92 12.83
N ILE A 414 9.89 40.15 13.63
CA ILE A 414 9.05 40.66 14.70
C ILE A 414 9.28 39.81 15.96
N SER A 415 9.99 40.37 16.94
CA SER A 415 10.20 39.68 18.23
C SER A 415 8.89 39.61 19.03
N ILE A 416 8.56 38.41 19.52
CA ILE A 416 7.38 38.19 20.37
C ILE A 416 7.68 38.34 21.88
N LYS A 417 8.94 38.56 22.26
CA LYS A 417 9.36 38.45 23.67
C LYS A 417 8.61 39.43 24.57
N GLU A 418 8.58 40.72 24.22
CA GLU A 418 7.94 41.74 25.06
C GLU A 418 6.43 41.52 25.19
N ALA A 419 5.75 41.15 24.08
CA ALA A 419 4.32 40.85 24.10
C ALA A 419 4.01 39.65 25.00
N CYS A 420 4.81 38.57 24.90
CA CYS A 420 4.67 37.41 25.77
C CYS A 420 4.95 37.74 27.25
N ILE A 421 5.97 38.55 27.55
CA ILE A 421 6.25 39.01 28.92
C ILE A 421 5.06 39.78 29.50
N GLN A 422 4.48 40.68 28.72
CA GLN A 422 3.28 41.40 29.14
C GLN A 422 2.11 40.47 29.36
N HIS A 423 1.87 39.55 28.42
CA HIS A 423 0.80 38.56 28.52
C HIS A 423 0.93 37.67 29.77
N PHE A 424 2.15 37.17 30.08
CA PHE A 424 2.39 36.38 31.30
C PHE A 424 2.07 37.17 32.58
N LYS A 425 2.41 38.47 32.63
CA LYS A 425 2.03 39.34 33.75
C LYS A 425 0.51 39.49 33.88
N ASP A 426 -0.19 39.64 32.74
CA ASP A 426 -1.64 39.84 32.71
C ASP A 426 -2.43 38.62 33.21
N ILE A 427 -1.87 37.42 33.05
CA ILE A 427 -2.48 36.13 33.48
C ILE A 427 -1.84 35.56 34.76
N ASP A 428 -1.00 36.31 35.47
CA ASP A 428 -0.26 35.87 36.65
C ASP A 428 0.53 34.57 36.45
N HIS A 429 1.11 34.37 35.27
CA HIS A 429 1.93 33.21 34.98
C HIS A 429 3.39 33.43 35.37
N ASP A 430 3.95 32.44 36.09
CA ASP A 430 5.37 32.45 36.49
C ASP A 430 6.24 32.05 35.28
N MET A 431 7.00 33.02 34.77
CA MET A 431 7.87 32.84 33.60
C MET A 431 9.00 31.81 33.80
N THR A 432 9.29 31.40 35.02
CA THR A 432 10.29 30.34 35.30
C THR A 432 9.72 28.94 35.05
N LYS A 433 8.40 28.82 34.95
CA LYS A 433 7.70 27.59 34.64
C LYS A 433 7.50 27.43 33.12
N HIS A 434 8.32 26.62 32.52
CA HIS A 434 8.25 26.30 31.08
C HIS A 434 7.21 25.20 30.80
N ASP A 435 5.96 25.45 31.15
CA ASP A 435 4.83 24.54 30.97
C ASP A 435 4.05 24.81 29.69
N VAL A 436 2.93 24.09 29.48
CA VAL A 436 2.06 24.24 28.34
C VAL A 436 1.53 25.67 28.15
N THR A 437 1.36 26.43 29.26
CA THR A 437 0.92 27.84 29.19
C THR A 437 2.02 28.69 28.57
N TYR A 438 3.27 28.49 28.99
CA TYR A 438 4.44 29.18 28.48
C TYR A 438 4.63 28.94 26.97
N GLU A 439 4.50 27.70 26.51
CA GLU A 439 4.63 27.35 25.10
C GLU A 439 3.48 27.89 24.26
N ASN A 440 2.23 27.61 24.68
CA ASN A 440 1.04 27.97 23.91
C ASN A 440 0.84 29.48 23.78
N SER A 441 1.25 30.27 24.75
CA SER A 441 1.17 31.74 24.69
C SER A 441 2.06 32.27 23.57
N GLN A 442 3.29 31.77 23.43
CA GLN A 442 4.19 32.16 22.36
C GLN A 442 3.64 31.75 20.97
N ALA A 443 3.09 30.55 20.85
CA ALA A 443 2.51 30.09 19.57
C ALA A 443 1.29 30.92 19.16
N ARG A 444 0.43 31.33 20.11
CA ARG A 444 -0.73 32.19 19.82
C ARG A 444 -0.32 33.59 19.46
N GLU A 445 0.69 34.16 20.14
CA GLU A 445 1.23 35.48 19.80
C GLU A 445 1.74 35.51 18.34
N ARG A 446 2.49 34.49 17.93
CA ARG A 446 2.94 34.35 16.54
C ARG A 446 1.75 34.32 15.57
N THR A 447 0.71 33.55 15.88
CA THR A 447 -0.47 33.45 15.03
C THR A 447 -1.25 34.76 14.95
N GLN A 448 -1.40 35.46 16.09
CA GLN A 448 -2.03 36.78 16.11
C GLN A 448 -1.31 37.76 15.19
N ILE A 449 0.01 37.85 15.29
CA ILE A 449 0.83 38.72 14.42
C ILE A 449 0.63 38.36 12.94
N LEU A 450 0.65 37.08 12.58
CA LEU A 450 0.45 36.64 11.18
C LEU A 450 -0.92 37.04 10.65
N MET A 451 -1.99 36.85 11.44
CA MET A 451 -3.36 37.16 11.05
C MET A 451 -3.59 38.68 10.91
N ASP A 452 -3.12 39.45 11.87
CA ASP A 452 -3.28 40.91 11.86
C ASP A 452 -2.44 41.56 10.76
N TYR A 453 -1.22 41.05 10.55
CA TYR A 453 -0.38 41.51 9.44
C TYR A 453 -1.01 41.20 8.08
N ALA A 454 -1.57 39.98 7.93
CA ALA A 454 -2.30 39.62 6.71
C ALA A 454 -3.47 40.53 6.44
N ASN A 455 -4.25 40.90 7.47
CA ASN A 455 -5.32 41.91 7.35
C ASN A 455 -4.77 43.26 6.87
N LYS A 456 -3.65 43.72 7.46
CA LYS A 456 -3.02 45.00 7.11
C LYS A 456 -2.61 45.08 5.64
N VAL A 457 -2.14 43.96 5.04
CA VAL A 457 -1.65 43.93 3.65
C VAL A 457 -2.61 43.24 2.69
N ASN A 458 -3.82 42.90 3.11
CA ASN A 458 -4.85 42.19 2.34
C ASN A 458 -4.32 40.85 1.78
N ALA A 459 -3.71 40.03 2.63
CA ALA A 459 -3.10 38.78 2.29
C ALA A 459 -3.81 37.55 2.87
N LEU A 460 -3.44 36.36 2.41
CA LEU A 460 -3.81 35.09 3.04
C LEU A 460 -2.67 34.58 3.92
N VAL A 461 -3.00 34.09 5.13
CA VAL A 461 -2.06 33.37 5.98
C VAL A 461 -1.98 31.92 5.53
N ILE A 462 -0.76 31.47 5.18
CA ILE A 462 -0.50 30.11 4.74
C ILE A 462 -0.04 29.26 5.93
N GLY A 463 -0.74 28.14 6.16
CA GLY A 463 -0.44 27.20 7.23
C GLY A 463 0.70 26.26 6.88
N THR A 464 1.51 25.97 7.87
CA THR A 464 2.71 25.13 7.74
C THR A 464 2.55 23.76 8.35
N GLY A 465 1.55 23.52 9.23
CA GLY A 465 1.35 22.26 9.94
C GLY A 465 1.18 21.06 9.00
N ASP A 466 1.85 19.96 9.34
CA ASP A 466 1.87 18.72 8.57
C ASP A 466 0.86 17.67 9.07
N LEU A 467 0.73 16.56 8.33
CA LEU A 467 -0.20 15.48 8.64
C LEU A 467 0.11 14.79 9.98
N SER A 468 1.39 14.60 10.30
CA SER A 468 1.85 13.89 11.51
C SER A 468 1.55 14.69 12.77
N GLU A 469 1.81 15.99 12.72
CA GLU A 469 1.44 16.92 13.79
C GLU A 469 -0.06 16.97 14.02
N LEU A 470 -0.84 17.03 12.93
CA LEU A 470 -2.29 17.00 12.99
C LEU A 470 -2.84 15.68 13.56
N ALA A 471 -2.23 14.54 13.21
CA ALA A 471 -2.63 13.24 13.74
C ALA A 471 -2.39 13.14 15.25
N LEU A 472 -1.22 13.58 15.73
CA LEU A 472 -0.84 13.57 17.13
C LEU A 472 -1.46 14.71 17.94
N GLY A 473 -2.05 15.71 17.25
CA GLY A 473 -2.47 16.97 17.86
C GLY A 473 -1.29 17.73 18.47
N TRP A 474 -0.10 17.61 17.89
CA TRP A 474 1.12 18.29 18.29
C TRP A 474 1.18 19.69 17.67
N ALA A 475 0.23 20.51 18.02
CA ALA A 475 0.08 21.90 17.64
C ALA A 475 -0.73 22.62 18.70
N THR A 476 -0.48 23.90 18.88
CA THR A 476 -1.25 24.74 19.81
C THR A 476 -2.61 25.07 19.22
N TYR A 477 -3.67 24.66 19.93
CA TYR A 477 -5.04 25.01 19.54
C TYR A 477 -5.21 26.54 19.46
N ASN A 478 -5.78 27.01 18.35
CA ASN A 478 -5.90 28.44 18.02
C ASN A 478 -4.55 29.19 18.04
N GLY A 479 -3.49 28.47 17.67
CA GLY A 479 -2.15 28.99 17.47
C GLY A 479 -1.63 28.52 16.11
N ASP A 480 -0.50 27.86 16.08
CA ASP A 480 0.17 27.36 14.88
C ASP A 480 -0.66 26.33 14.07
N HIS A 481 -1.67 25.72 14.65
CA HIS A 481 -2.60 24.84 13.93
C HIS A 481 -3.61 25.60 13.05
N MET A 482 -3.73 26.93 13.19
CA MET A 482 -4.68 27.76 12.45
C MET A 482 -4.01 28.54 11.33
N SER A 483 -4.72 28.62 10.20
CA SER A 483 -4.34 29.41 9.03
C SER A 483 -5.55 29.66 8.14
N MET A 484 -5.38 30.42 7.06
CA MET A 484 -6.43 30.61 6.06
C MET A 484 -6.37 29.54 4.97
N TYR A 485 -5.22 28.90 4.76
CA TYR A 485 -5.04 27.76 3.85
C TYR A 485 -3.80 26.95 4.24
N GLY A 486 -3.98 25.65 4.55
CA GLY A 486 -2.90 24.75 4.99
C GLY A 486 -2.34 23.93 3.84
N VAL A 487 -1.19 24.32 3.30
CA VAL A 487 -0.61 23.64 2.12
C VAL A 487 0.03 22.30 2.43
N ASN A 488 0.44 22.06 3.68
CA ASN A 488 1.12 20.82 4.11
C ASN A 488 0.19 19.84 4.84
N GLY A 489 -1.08 20.15 5.05
CA GLY A 489 -1.99 19.41 5.94
C GLY A 489 -2.21 17.92 5.59
N SER A 490 -1.82 17.47 4.40
CA SER A 490 -1.83 16.05 4.03
C SER A 490 -0.45 15.46 3.73
N ILE A 491 0.63 16.18 4.07
CA ILE A 491 2.02 15.74 3.88
C ILE A 491 2.56 15.28 5.24
N PRO A 492 2.92 14.01 5.45
CA PRO A 492 3.50 13.55 6.72
C PRO A 492 4.95 14.02 6.89
N LYS A 493 5.43 14.09 8.12
CA LYS A 493 6.75 14.62 8.49
C LYS A 493 7.90 13.96 7.72
N THR A 494 7.87 12.65 7.55
CA THR A 494 8.88 11.91 6.77
C THR A 494 8.91 12.36 5.32
N LEU A 495 7.74 12.62 4.72
CA LEU A 495 7.64 13.11 3.35
C LEU A 495 8.05 14.59 3.25
N VAL A 496 7.73 15.45 4.25
CA VAL A 496 8.20 16.84 4.31
C VAL A 496 9.72 16.89 4.20
N LYS A 497 10.41 16.13 5.07
CA LYS A 497 11.89 16.04 5.07
C LYS A 497 12.42 15.60 3.71
N TYR A 498 11.78 14.59 3.14
CA TYR A 498 12.19 14.04 1.84
C TYR A 498 12.02 15.07 0.69
N LEU A 499 10.88 15.77 0.65
CA LEU A 499 10.59 16.77 -0.39
C LEU A 499 11.54 17.97 -0.30
N VAL A 500 11.82 18.48 0.91
CA VAL A 500 12.78 19.59 1.09
C VAL A 500 14.16 19.19 0.59
N ASN A 501 14.62 17.96 0.92
CA ASN A 501 15.87 17.43 0.41
C ASN A 501 15.85 17.28 -1.12
N TRP A 502 14.76 16.78 -1.70
CA TRP A 502 14.62 16.63 -3.14
C TRP A 502 14.67 17.98 -3.86
N VAL A 503 13.99 19.03 -3.34
CA VAL A 503 14.06 20.40 -3.88
C VAL A 503 15.48 20.96 -3.79
N ALA A 504 16.17 20.74 -2.67
CA ALA A 504 17.56 21.17 -2.52
C ALA A 504 18.48 20.59 -3.60
N LEU A 505 18.22 19.35 -4.02
CA LEU A 505 19.06 18.67 -5.02
C LEU A 505 18.65 18.95 -6.47
N ASN A 506 17.38 19.31 -6.74
CA ASN A 506 16.82 19.35 -8.10
C ASN A 506 16.16 20.68 -8.49
N GLY A 507 15.82 21.56 -7.54
CA GLY A 507 14.88 22.65 -7.78
C GLY A 507 15.35 24.07 -7.47
N VAL A 508 16.60 24.27 -6.98
CA VAL A 508 17.09 25.58 -6.54
C VAL A 508 18.55 25.82 -6.92
N ASP A 509 18.98 27.10 -6.84
CA ASP A 509 20.36 27.50 -7.01
C ASP A 509 21.27 27.01 -5.85
N TYR A 510 22.58 27.20 -6.03
CA TYR A 510 23.59 26.72 -5.08
C TYR A 510 23.46 27.33 -3.68
N GLU A 511 23.10 28.61 -3.58
CA GLU A 511 22.98 29.32 -2.30
C GLU A 511 21.80 28.80 -1.48
N SER A 512 20.63 28.72 -2.09
CA SER A 512 19.44 28.13 -1.47
C SER A 512 19.61 26.65 -1.11
N ARG A 513 20.36 25.89 -1.94
CA ARG A 513 20.65 24.47 -1.72
C ARG A 513 21.33 24.21 -0.38
N ASN A 514 22.39 24.93 -0.06
CA ASN A 514 23.15 24.72 1.18
C ASN A 514 22.28 25.02 2.41
N THR A 515 21.49 26.09 2.36
CA THR A 515 20.55 26.42 3.44
C THR A 515 19.49 25.33 3.63
N LEU A 516 18.92 24.80 2.52
CA LEU A 516 17.93 23.72 2.59
C LEU A 516 18.53 22.43 3.17
N LEU A 517 19.75 22.06 2.80
CA LEU A 517 20.42 20.88 3.36
C LEU A 517 20.73 21.06 4.85
N ASP A 518 21.11 22.26 5.30
CA ASP A 518 21.31 22.54 6.73
C ASP A 518 19.99 22.46 7.52
N ILE A 519 18.87 22.89 6.92
CA ILE A 519 17.54 22.75 7.52
C ILE A 519 17.17 21.25 7.64
N VAL A 520 17.45 20.42 6.62
CA VAL A 520 17.20 18.98 6.64
C VAL A 520 17.98 18.27 7.74
N ASP A 521 19.20 18.73 8.02
CA ASP A 521 20.07 18.17 9.06
C ASP A 521 19.80 18.74 10.48
N THR A 522 18.94 19.75 10.58
CA THR A 522 18.59 20.33 11.88
C THR A 522 17.61 19.41 12.63
N PRO A 523 17.92 19.04 13.90
CA PRO A 523 16.99 18.22 14.70
C PRO A 523 15.64 18.93 14.92
N ILE A 524 14.55 18.17 14.84
CA ILE A 524 13.21 18.68 15.09
C ILE A 524 13.08 19.00 16.59
N SER A 525 12.87 20.27 16.93
CA SER A 525 12.73 20.74 18.30
C SER A 525 11.57 21.72 18.45
N PRO A 526 10.89 21.76 19.61
CA PRO A 526 9.97 22.83 19.92
C PRO A 526 10.79 24.10 20.19
N GLU A 527 10.73 25.09 19.30
CA GLU A 527 11.43 26.38 19.42
C GLU A 527 10.81 27.32 20.48
N LEU A 528 10.12 26.77 21.47
CA LEU A 528 9.36 27.51 22.47
C LEU A 528 10.01 27.50 23.85
N ILE A 529 10.87 26.51 24.12
CA ILE A 529 11.60 26.37 25.40
C ILE A 529 13.05 26.84 25.21
N PRO A 530 13.59 27.66 26.13
CA PRO A 530 14.98 28.13 26.06
C PRO A 530 15.99 26.98 26.00
N ALA A 531 17.02 27.15 25.17
CA ALA A 531 18.18 26.26 25.15
C ALA A 531 18.89 26.23 26.51
N ASP A 532 19.79 25.25 26.72
CA ASP A 532 20.64 25.22 27.92
C ASP A 532 21.70 26.34 27.88
N GLU A 533 22.47 26.49 28.97
CA GLU A 533 23.53 27.51 29.06
C GLU A 533 24.64 27.36 28.02
N GLN A 534 24.68 26.21 27.34
CA GLN A 534 25.65 25.88 26.29
C GLN A 534 25.06 26.04 24.88
N GLY A 535 23.78 26.47 24.78
CA GLY A 535 23.08 26.64 23.49
C GLY A 535 22.52 25.35 22.90
N ASN A 536 22.54 24.23 23.61
CA ASN A 536 21.99 22.96 23.14
C ASN A 536 20.48 22.91 23.35
N ILE A 537 19.78 22.25 22.45
CA ILE A 537 18.34 22.00 22.54
C ILE A 537 18.07 21.07 23.73
N LYS A 538 17.40 21.59 24.77
CA LYS A 538 17.06 20.82 25.98
C LYS A 538 16.12 19.66 25.76
N GLN A 539 15.28 19.74 24.71
CA GLN A 539 14.21 18.79 24.48
C GLN A 539 13.94 18.64 23.00
N LYS A 540 14.13 17.44 22.47
CA LYS A 540 13.72 17.10 21.11
C LYS A 540 12.24 16.75 21.13
N THR A 541 11.51 17.16 20.11
CA THR A 541 10.08 16.81 19.95
C THR A 541 9.88 15.30 20.00
N GLU A 542 10.78 14.54 19.37
CA GLU A 542 10.71 13.07 19.33
C GLU A 542 10.92 12.40 20.70
N ASP A 543 11.56 13.06 21.67
CA ASP A 543 11.68 12.54 23.04
C ASP A 543 10.33 12.53 23.78
N LEU A 544 9.42 13.45 23.38
CA LEU A 544 8.10 13.63 23.99
C LEU A 544 6.99 12.85 23.31
N VAL A 545 6.98 12.88 21.98
CA VAL A 545 5.90 12.27 21.19
C VAL A 545 6.33 10.98 20.51
N GLY A 546 7.63 10.73 20.37
CA GLY A 546 8.21 9.59 19.66
C GLY A 546 8.69 9.91 18.25
N PRO A 547 9.45 8.99 17.64
CA PRO A 547 9.95 9.14 16.28
C PRO A 547 8.82 9.31 15.26
N TYR A 548 8.89 10.35 14.44
CA TYR A 548 7.86 10.61 13.43
C TYR A 548 7.73 9.50 12.40
N GLU A 549 8.81 8.78 12.08
CA GLU A 549 8.73 7.65 11.14
C GLU A 549 7.84 6.51 11.65
N LEU A 550 7.85 6.22 12.96
CA LEU A 550 6.92 5.28 13.57
C LEU A 550 5.48 5.80 13.51
N HIS A 551 5.26 7.09 13.81
CA HIS A 551 3.92 7.67 13.74
C HIS A 551 3.36 7.70 12.33
N ASP A 552 4.17 8.04 11.33
CA ASP A 552 3.76 8.04 9.92
C ASP A 552 3.40 6.62 9.46
N PHE A 553 4.17 5.62 9.89
CA PHE A 553 3.83 4.22 9.67
C PHE A 553 2.47 3.84 10.32
N PHE A 554 2.25 4.24 11.59
CA PHE A 554 0.99 4.00 12.28
C PHE A 554 -0.19 4.72 11.62
N ILE A 555 -0.03 5.99 11.25
CA ILE A 555 -1.02 6.80 10.54
C ILE A 555 -1.44 6.10 9.23
N TYR A 556 -0.46 5.64 8.44
CA TYR A 556 -0.73 4.98 7.19
C TYR A 556 -1.59 3.72 7.38
N HIS A 557 -1.18 2.82 8.24
CA HIS A 557 -1.86 1.55 8.45
C HIS A 557 -3.20 1.70 9.17
N PHE A 558 -3.30 2.65 10.09
CA PHE A 558 -4.54 2.94 10.81
C PHE A 558 -5.60 3.58 9.90
N LEU A 559 -5.23 4.61 9.14
CA LEU A 559 -6.18 5.38 8.34
C LEU A 559 -6.42 4.77 6.95
N ARG A 560 -5.36 4.34 6.26
CA ARG A 560 -5.48 3.81 4.90
C ARG A 560 -6.03 2.40 4.86
N SER A 561 -5.61 1.57 5.82
CA SER A 561 -5.94 0.14 5.82
C SER A 561 -6.97 -0.25 6.89
N GLY A 562 -7.24 0.61 7.87
CA GLY A 562 -8.17 0.32 8.96
C GLY A 562 -7.69 -0.81 9.88
N PHE A 563 -6.37 -0.98 10.02
CA PHE A 563 -5.81 -2.05 10.80
C PHE A 563 -5.92 -1.80 12.31
N ARG A 564 -6.06 -2.88 13.05
CA ARG A 564 -6.05 -2.90 14.50
C ARG A 564 -4.64 -2.76 15.07
N PRO A 565 -4.48 -2.29 16.32
CA PRO A 565 -3.17 -2.07 16.93
C PRO A 565 -2.24 -3.28 16.89
N SER A 566 -2.72 -4.48 17.17
CA SER A 566 -1.90 -5.69 17.16
C SER A 566 -1.29 -6.01 15.79
N LYS A 567 -2.04 -5.76 14.71
CA LYS A 567 -1.52 -5.93 13.35
C LYS A 567 -0.52 -4.83 12.99
N ILE A 568 -0.82 -3.57 13.34
CA ILE A 568 0.11 -2.44 13.12
C ILE A 568 1.43 -2.69 13.86
N TYR A 569 1.36 -3.17 15.10
CA TYR A 569 2.53 -3.55 15.88
C TYR A 569 3.37 -4.64 15.19
N PHE A 570 2.73 -5.74 14.77
CA PHE A 570 3.40 -6.83 14.06
C PHE A 570 4.11 -6.34 12.79
N LEU A 571 3.42 -5.50 11.98
CA LEU A 571 4.00 -4.91 10.77
C LEU A 571 5.17 -3.96 11.09
N ALA A 572 5.05 -3.14 12.13
CA ALA A 572 6.11 -2.23 12.57
C ALA A 572 7.35 -2.98 13.08
N CYS A 573 7.17 -4.03 13.90
CA CYS A 573 8.28 -4.90 14.33
C CYS A 573 8.99 -5.59 13.16
N THR A 574 8.25 -5.84 12.07
CA THR A 574 8.83 -6.40 10.84
C THR A 574 9.57 -5.34 10.02
N ALA A 575 8.97 -4.17 9.83
CA ALA A 575 9.48 -3.09 8.99
C ALA A 575 10.73 -2.42 9.59
N PHE A 576 10.73 -2.22 10.90
CA PHE A 576 11.81 -1.53 11.63
C PHE A 576 12.73 -2.49 12.40
N ARG A 577 12.83 -3.74 11.93
CA ARG A 577 13.71 -4.74 12.55
C ARG A 577 15.16 -4.28 12.56
N GLY A 578 15.76 -4.18 13.74
CA GLY A 578 17.14 -3.71 13.94
C GLY A 578 17.27 -2.21 14.15
N GLU A 579 16.21 -1.42 13.96
CA GLU A 579 16.18 0.02 14.21
C GLU A 579 15.51 0.33 15.56
N TYR A 580 14.37 -0.29 15.83
CA TYR A 580 13.61 -0.15 17.09
C TYR A 580 13.35 -1.50 17.73
N ASN A 581 13.42 -1.56 19.05
CA ASN A 581 12.98 -2.73 19.80
C ASN A 581 11.46 -2.75 19.97
N GLU A 582 10.93 -3.93 20.28
CA GLU A 582 9.49 -4.18 20.42
C GLU A 582 8.83 -3.30 21.49
N GLU A 583 9.48 -3.05 22.63
CA GLU A 583 8.97 -2.20 23.70
C GLU A 583 8.82 -0.74 23.25
N THR A 584 9.78 -0.22 22.49
CA THR A 584 9.73 1.12 21.93
C THR A 584 8.57 1.27 20.95
N ILE A 585 8.37 0.29 20.07
CA ILE A 585 7.25 0.29 19.11
C ILE A 585 5.91 0.24 19.86
N LYS A 586 5.77 -0.65 20.86
CA LYS A 586 4.57 -0.74 21.70
C LYS A 586 4.27 0.57 22.42
N LYS A 587 5.28 1.18 23.04
CA LYS A 587 5.16 2.47 23.75
C LYS A 587 4.60 3.56 22.83
N TRP A 588 5.16 3.70 21.64
CA TRP A 588 4.78 4.79 20.75
C TRP A 588 3.48 4.52 20.02
N LEU A 589 3.13 3.26 19.73
CA LEU A 589 1.81 2.90 19.22
C LEU A 589 0.70 3.19 20.24
N THR A 590 0.94 2.88 21.53
CA THR A 590 0.02 3.22 22.62
C THR A 590 -0.15 4.74 22.74
N THR A 591 0.96 5.49 22.64
CA THR A 591 0.95 6.95 22.66
C THR A 591 0.19 7.52 21.46
N PHE A 592 0.42 6.98 20.25
CA PHE A 592 -0.33 7.34 19.05
C PHE A 592 -1.83 7.13 19.24
N CYS A 593 -2.28 5.94 19.64
CA CYS A 593 -3.69 5.66 19.85
C CYS A 593 -4.32 6.61 20.86
N ARG A 594 -3.66 6.85 21.99
CA ARG A 594 -4.15 7.79 23.02
C ARG A 594 -4.30 9.20 22.48
N ARG A 595 -3.25 9.75 21.88
CA ARG A 595 -3.23 11.12 21.37
C ARG A 595 -4.17 11.31 20.19
N PHE A 596 -4.22 10.37 19.27
CA PHE A 596 -5.09 10.43 18.10
C PHE A 596 -6.56 10.63 18.47
N PHE A 597 -7.04 9.96 19.51
CA PHE A 597 -8.40 10.14 20.01
C PHE A 597 -8.55 11.44 20.83
N GLN A 598 -7.69 11.66 21.80
CA GLN A 598 -7.80 12.81 22.72
C GLN A 598 -7.68 14.17 22.01
N GLN A 599 -6.96 14.24 20.89
CA GLN A 599 -6.70 15.48 20.16
C GLN A 599 -7.64 15.71 18.97
N GLN A 600 -8.70 14.91 18.82
CA GLN A 600 -9.64 15.07 17.71
C GLN A 600 -10.28 16.45 17.65
N PHE A 601 -10.56 17.11 18.78
CA PHE A 601 -11.16 18.43 18.81
C PHE A 601 -10.36 19.48 18.02
N LYS A 602 -9.03 19.34 17.98
CA LYS A 602 -8.15 20.20 17.17
C LYS A 602 -8.39 19.98 15.68
N ARG A 603 -8.61 18.74 15.26
CA ARG A 603 -8.86 18.40 13.85
C ARG A 603 -10.24 18.82 13.36
N SER A 604 -11.20 18.97 14.25
CA SER A 604 -12.58 19.38 13.90
C SER A 604 -12.65 20.78 13.27
N CYS A 605 -11.65 21.63 13.49
CA CYS A 605 -11.59 22.99 12.96
C CYS A 605 -10.38 23.23 12.03
N LEU A 606 -9.86 22.19 11.38
CA LEU A 606 -8.72 22.32 10.47
C LEU A 606 -9.02 23.26 9.31
N PRO A 607 -8.05 24.12 8.93
CA PRO A 607 -8.12 24.92 7.72
C PRO A 607 -8.32 24.07 6.46
N ASP A 608 -8.79 24.69 5.39
CA ASP A 608 -8.77 24.09 4.08
C ASP A 608 -7.34 23.84 3.61
N GLY A 609 -7.15 22.79 2.85
CA GLY A 609 -5.86 22.44 2.24
C GLY A 609 -6.02 21.33 1.21
N PRO A 610 -5.05 21.14 0.31
CA PRO A 610 -5.13 20.12 -0.73
C PRO A 610 -4.89 18.72 -0.14
N LYS A 611 -5.64 17.73 -0.62
CA LYS A 611 -5.33 16.33 -0.38
C LYS A 611 -4.29 15.89 -1.41
N VAL A 612 -3.12 15.48 -0.93
CA VAL A 612 -2.01 15.05 -1.79
C VAL A 612 -1.91 13.53 -1.88
N GLY A 613 -1.88 12.84 -0.74
CA GLY A 613 -1.74 11.40 -0.66
C GLY A 613 -3.06 10.65 -0.47
N SER A 614 -2.96 9.34 -0.29
CA SER A 614 -4.11 8.45 -0.03
C SER A 614 -4.70 8.63 1.38
N VAL A 615 -3.99 9.30 2.29
CA VAL A 615 -4.38 9.57 3.67
C VAL A 615 -4.55 11.07 3.88
N GLY A 616 -5.59 11.47 4.59
CA GLY A 616 -5.86 12.83 5.00
C GLY A 616 -6.66 12.86 6.29
N LEU A 617 -6.68 14.02 6.96
CA LEU A 617 -7.38 14.22 8.23
C LEU A 617 -8.42 15.35 8.15
N SER A 618 -8.77 15.80 6.94
CA SER A 618 -9.79 16.82 6.77
C SER A 618 -11.14 16.36 7.33
N PRO A 619 -11.75 17.15 8.24
CA PRO A 619 -13.05 16.80 8.82
C PRO A 619 -14.21 16.93 7.81
N ARG A 620 -13.95 17.54 6.66
CA ARG A 620 -14.94 17.75 5.59
C ARG A 620 -15.12 16.49 4.72
N GLY A 621 -14.11 15.61 4.63
CA GLY A 621 -14.18 14.44 3.74
C GLY A 621 -13.42 13.21 4.23
N ASP A 622 -12.16 13.37 4.63
CA ASP A 622 -11.26 12.24 4.85
C ASP A 622 -11.48 11.50 6.18
N TRP A 623 -11.59 12.25 7.28
CA TRP A 623 -11.71 11.67 8.61
C TRP A 623 -12.75 12.39 9.46
N ARG A 624 -13.89 11.76 9.68
CA ARG A 624 -15.01 12.29 10.45
C ARG A 624 -15.18 11.51 11.75
N MET A 625 -14.43 11.86 12.77
CA MET A 625 -14.51 11.24 14.08
C MET A 625 -15.11 12.21 15.09
N PRO A 626 -16.03 11.76 15.98
CA PRO A 626 -16.48 12.58 17.10
C PRO A 626 -15.33 12.99 18.01
N SER A 627 -15.33 14.22 18.52
CA SER A 627 -14.25 14.71 19.38
C SER A 627 -14.22 14.07 20.77
N ASP A 628 -15.30 13.43 21.16
CA ASP A 628 -15.52 12.72 22.43
C ASP A 628 -15.48 11.18 22.29
N ALA A 629 -14.97 10.67 21.16
CA ALA A 629 -14.79 9.23 20.97
C ALA A 629 -13.75 8.67 21.95
N CYS A 630 -14.07 7.50 22.55
CA CYS A 630 -13.20 6.82 23.49
C CYS A 630 -12.15 5.93 22.81
N ALA A 631 -10.90 6.00 23.26
CA ALA A 631 -9.79 5.17 22.79
C ALA A 631 -9.72 3.77 23.45
N THR A 632 -10.63 3.45 24.37
CA THR A 632 -10.54 2.30 25.28
C THR A 632 -10.27 0.96 24.56
N LEU A 633 -10.92 0.71 23.44
CA LEU A 633 -10.76 -0.54 22.69
C LEU A 633 -9.34 -0.67 22.12
N TRP A 634 -8.81 0.39 21.53
CA TRP A 634 -7.45 0.41 20.95
C TRP A 634 -6.38 0.35 22.01
N LEU A 635 -6.56 1.07 23.14
CA LEU A 635 -5.61 1.06 24.25
C LEU A 635 -5.56 -0.29 24.95
N LYS A 636 -6.72 -0.94 25.15
CA LYS A 636 -6.78 -2.30 25.68
C LYS A 636 -5.99 -3.28 24.81
N GLU A 637 -6.16 -3.20 23.50
CA GLU A 637 -5.41 -4.07 22.58
C GLU A 637 -3.90 -3.77 22.59
N CYS A 638 -3.51 -2.50 22.78
CA CYS A 638 -2.09 -2.15 22.96
C CYS A 638 -1.51 -2.70 24.27
N GLU A 639 -2.30 -2.83 25.34
CA GLU A 639 -1.87 -3.41 26.62
C GLU A 639 -1.60 -4.92 26.47
N GLU A 640 -2.37 -5.60 25.64
CA GLU A 640 -2.29 -7.04 25.38
C GLU A 640 -1.13 -7.46 24.43
N LEU A 641 -0.37 -6.51 23.87
CA LEU A 641 0.77 -6.75 22.96
C LEU A 641 1.99 -7.37 23.66
#